data_3555b78c0ff58698ec6ec3bd92b736a3
#
_entry.id   3555b78c0ff58698ec6ec3bd92b736a3
#
_cell.length_a   1.000
_cell.length_b   1.000
_cell.length_c   1.000
_cell.angle_alpha   90.00
_cell.angle_beta   90.00
_cell.angle_gamma   90.00
#
_symmetry.space_group_name_H-M   'P 1'
#
loop_
_entity.id
_entity.type
_entity.pdbx_description
1 polymer ?
#
loop_
_entity_poly.entity_id
_entity_poly.type
_entity_poly.pdbx_seq_one_letter_code
_entity_poly.pdbx_strand_id
1 'polypeptide(L)'
;MFWQVVGHEALSRPSSYELTVLSKNQKIDAKDILGRAFDVVIDFLDADGNAHERHCQGHAIRFTRVGQVGRYYRYEIGLQSWFGLLSKRTNSRIHQDKPVLEVFASVLDDSVIKRVKKVEADNVIGSHTGRRYCVQHQESDYQFLSRLLEDEGIYYWFDSHSAPGTMYLSDASDAAHDMLPVTATLRYTPNGVTEARFNEITQWVSTRQFETGAFASRDSDFKAIRKKLSADKSDPDTHELASLEAFEFAGGFFKDDDTDNIAGLRVEELITRRQRHWAQTSWPDVTAGKSFTLANDPDGVRDGDYLIAACSFVVSHPGYEGIGLKESPRSIADVLQSALAADAVNSGARAAYAALIRSRPALSTGAPGTRAFMLTVMPLDVPYRVPRLTPQVTMPGPQSAIVVGPAGNEIHADDFGRVKVHFHWDRYDSSDEKSTCWVRVSQPWAGKGWGGYFIPRIGQEVIVDFLNGNPDRPIIMGRVYNDDQPKPWESHTQSGFLTRSTPNGTFANFNAFRFDDKKGSEQVWLHAEKNQDIEVENDETHWVGHDRRKTIDHDETTHIKHDRDETVDNNETIAIHGMRTETVDKDEKITIHMNRTEVVDKEENITIHGGRTEQVDKDENINIDGNRTEAVAKDEDITIGGNRTESVAKDEDISINGSRTEEVAKDESIAIAGGRTETVGKGEGITVTGGRTVSIGKDDSLTVGKNLIIKAADSISITTGSASIVMKKDGTIKIMGKDITIDGSGKINVKASSNVVVTGSKVGIN
;
A
#
# COMPACT_ATOMS: atom_id res chain seq x y z
N MET A 1 11.68 47.24 23.76
CA MET A 1 12.10 48.17 22.72
C MET A 1 12.41 47.34 21.49
N PHE A 2 11.81 47.65 20.36
CA PHE A 2 12.10 47.00 19.07
C PHE A 2 13.53 47.34 18.61
N TRP A 3 14.26 46.34 18.09
CA TRP A 3 15.55 46.60 17.47
C TRP A 3 15.56 46.22 15.99
N GLN A 4 15.18 45.00 15.72
CA GLN A 4 15.16 44.48 14.35
C GLN A 4 14.11 43.39 14.20
N VAL A 5 13.46 43.33 13.06
CA VAL A 5 12.75 42.14 12.58
C VAL A 5 13.36 41.68 11.25
N VAL A 6 13.52 40.40 11.16
CA VAL A 6 13.89 39.68 9.96
C VAL A 6 12.76 38.73 9.62
N GLY A 7 12.22 38.81 8.44
CA GLY A 7 11.07 37.98 8.04
C GLY A 7 11.30 37.23 6.74
N HIS A 8 10.62 36.13 6.66
CA HIS A 8 10.46 35.34 5.43
C HIS A 8 9.02 34.89 5.29
N GLU A 9 8.41 35.28 4.19
CA GLU A 9 7.05 34.92 3.78
C GLU A 9 7.14 34.32 2.38
N ALA A 10 6.44 33.22 2.15
CA ALA A 10 6.41 32.60 0.82
C ALA A 10 5.11 31.83 0.63
N LEU A 11 4.70 31.68 -0.62
CA LEU A 11 3.61 30.80 -1.00
C LEU A 11 3.92 29.37 -0.55
N SER A 12 2.93 28.70 0.00
CA SER A 12 3.01 27.34 0.53
C SER A 12 4.06 27.12 1.62
N ARG A 13 4.41 28.17 2.33
CA ARG A 13 5.31 28.10 3.50
C ARG A 13 4.70 28.90 4.67
N PRO A 14 4.87 28.41 5.90
CA PRO A 14 4.54 29.20 7.07
C PRO A 14 5.45 30.42 7.16
N SER A 15 4.87 31.60 7.34
CA SER A 15 5.66 32.80 7.59
C SER A 15 6.49 32.66 8.85
N SER A 16 7.72 33.13 8.81
CA SER A 16 8.66 33.08 9.94
C SER A 16 9.32 34.41 10.16
N TYR A 17 9.48 34.81 11.41
CA TYR A 17 10.08 36.08 11.76
C TYR A 17 11.05 35.91 12.94
N GLU A 18 12.18 36.58 12.85
CA GLU A 18 13.17 36.73 13.93
C GLU A 18 13.10 38.11 14.45
N LEU A 19 12.50 38.27 15.62
CA LEU A 19 12.34 39.54 16.29
C LEU A 19 13.46 39.75 17.34
N THR A 20 14.26 40.77 17.16
CA THR A 20 15.24 41.20 18.16
C THR A 20 14.70 42.39 18.95
N VAL A 21 14.70 42.24 20.26
CA VAL A 21 14.24 43.30 21.19
C VAL A 21 15.25 43.57 22.32
N LEU A 22 15.20 44.79 22.82
CA LEU A 22 15.96 45.24 23.99
C LEU A 22 15.04 45.40 25.18
N SER A 23 15.47 44.95 26.34
CA SER A 23 14.73 45.10 27.61
C SER A 23 15.65 45.48 28.74
N LYS A 24 15.14 46.30 29.66
CA LYS A 24 15.81 46.56 30.97
C LYS A 24 15.70 45.38 31.93
N ASN A 25 14.69 44.50 31.69
CA ASN A 25 14.49 43.31 32.51
C ASN A 25 15.46 42.22 32.09
N GLN A 26 16.33 41.81 33.03
CA GLN A 26 17.28 40.71 32.85
C GLN A 26 16.64 39.32 32.90
N LYS A 27 15.50 39.21 33.58
CA LYS A 27 14.85 37.95 33.94
C LYS A 27 13.45 37.88 33.35
N ILE A 28 13.38 37.93 32.01
CA ILE A 28 12.13 37.61 31.31
C ILE A 28 12.00 36.08 31.30
N ASP A 29 10.88 35.57 31.83
CA ASP A 29 10.62 34.13 31.88
C ASP A 29 10.14 33.65 30.50
N ALA A 30 10.73 32.57 30.02
CA ALA A 30 10.36 31.97 28.72
C ALA A 30 8.87 31.56 28.67
N LYS A 31 8.27 31.16 29.79
CA LYS A 31 6.83 30.79 29.85
C LYS A 31 5.89 31.96 29.52
N ASP A 32 6.34 33.20 29.73
CA ASP A 32 5.54 34.39 29.44
C ASP A 32 5.60 34.78 27.95
N ILE A 33 6.54 34.21 27.22
CA ILE A 33 6.83 34.46 25.78
C ILE A 33 6.40 33.31 24.92
N LEU A 34 6.88 32.10 25.23
CA LEU A 34 6.66 30.93 24.35
C LEU A 34 5.18 30.60 24.19
N GLY A 35 4.77 30.32 22.95
CA GLY A 35 3.38 30.04 22.58
C GLY A 35 2.46 31.24 22.48
N ARG A 36 2.92 32.45 22.90
CA ARG A 36 2.13 33.68 22.77
C ARG A 36 2.12 34.15 21.31
N ALA A 37 1.01 34.75 20.94
CA ALA A 37 0.89 35.48 19.69
C ALA A 37 1.59 36.82 19.79
N PHE A 38 2.35 37.17 18.79
CA PHE A 38 2.99 38.45 18.58
C PHE A 38 2.53 39.05 17.27
N ASP A 39 2.38 40.36 17.25
CA ASP A 39 2.18 41.11 16.03
C ASP A 39 3.22 42.26 16.00
N VAL A 40 4.11 42.18 15.01
CA VAL A 40 5.11 43.23 14.80
C VAL A 40 4.59 44.10 13.67
N VAL A 41 4.19 45.32 14.04
CA VAL A 41 3.64 46.31 13.12
C VAL A 41 4.76 47.20 12.56
N ILE A 42 4.79 47.30 11.24
CA ILE A 42 5.69 48.20 10.51
C ILE A 42 4.84 49.35 9.96
N ASP A 43 4.95 50.50 10.63
CA ASP A 43 4.29 51.71 10.17
C ASP A 43 5.06 52.35 9.01
N PHE A 44 4.35 52.82 8.01
CA PHE A 44 4.91 53.54 6.88
C PHE A 44 3.93 54.53 6.28
N LEU A 45 4.45 55.52 5.56
CA LEU A 45 3.65 56.53 4.89
C LEU A 45 3.66 56.27 3.39
N ASP A 46 2.54 56.52 2.73
CA ASP A 46 2.45 56.57 1.27
C ASP A 46 2.98 57.91 0.70
N ALA A 47 2.88 58.07 -0.59
CA ALA A 47 3.35 59.30 -1.30
C ALA A 47 2.55 60.53 -0.89
N ASP A 48 1.32 60.35 -0.43
CA ASP A 48 0.40 61.44 0.00
C ASP A 48 0.52 61.74 1.49
N GLY A 49 1.32 60.95 2.22
CA GLY A 49 1.55 61.11 3.66
C GLY A 49 0.53 60.37 4.54
N ASN A 50 -0.30 59.48 3.94
CA ASN A 50 -1.21 58.66 4.74
C ASN A 50 -0.45 57.53 5.40
N ALA A 51 -0.85 57.24 6.63
CA ALA A 51 -0.25 56.17 7.42
C ALA A 51 -0.87 54.82 7.08
N HIS A 52 0.00 53.83 6.90
CA HIS A 52 -0.35 52.42 6.64
C HIS A 52 0.44 51.51 7.57
N GLU A 53 -0.10 50.32 7.76
CA GLU A 53 0.48 49.32 8.63
C GLU A 53 0.74 47.99 7.82
N ARG A 54 1.89 47.38 8.09
CA ARG A 54 2.17 46.01 7.68
C ARG A 54 2.41 45.16 8.91
N HIS A 55 1.73 44.05 9.01
CA HIS A 55 1.74 43.15 10.14
C HIS A 55 2.63 41.93 9.90
N CYS A 56 3.45 41.61 10.91
CA CYS A 56 4.20 40.35 10.96
C CYS A 56 3.67 39.50 12.11
N GLN A 57 2.61 38.77 11.87
CA GLN A 57 1.91 38.01 12.92
C GLN A 57 2.41 36.59 13.03
N GLY A 58 2.73 36.17 14.25
CA GLY A 58 3.18 34.80 14.52
C GLY A 58 3.18 34.47 16.00
N HIS A 59 3.38 33.18 16.28
CA HIS A 59 3.51 32.67 17.64
C HIS A 59 4.98 32.47 18.00
N ALA A 60 5.38 32.83 19.20
CA ALA A 60 6.74 32.63 19.66
C ALA A 60 7.07 31.15 19.85
N ILE A 61 7.97 30.65 19.04
CA ILE A 61 8.45 29.27 19.08
C ILE A 61 9.85 29.13 19.69
N ARG A 62 10.55 30.24 19.79
CA ARG A 62 11.90 30.30 20.35
C ARG A 62 12.07 31.60 21.09
N PHE A 63 12.75 31.54 22.24
CA PHE A 63 13.11 32.70 23.03
C PHE A 63 14.56 32.53 23.49
N THR A 64 15.42 33.48 23.12
CA THR A 64 16.84 33.42 23.41
C THR A 64 17.30 34.72 24.02
N ARG A 65 17.99 34.65 25.15
CA ARG A 65 18.76 35.78 25.67
C ARG A 65 20.16 35.74 25.04
N VAL A 66 20.48 36.70 24.19
CA VAL A 66 21.71 36.70 23.39
C VAL A 66 22.87 37.40 24.10
N GLY A 67 22.57 38.46 24.87
CA GLY A 67 23.61 39.24 25.50
C GLY A 67 23.11 40.57 26.08
N GLN A 68 24.00 41.54 26.14
CA GLN A 68 23.72 42.88 26.68
C GLN A 68 24.28 43.96 25.75
N VAL A 69 23.54 45.03 25.56
CA VAL A 69 23.92 46.20 24.81
C VAL A 69 23.74 47.42 25.69
N GLY A 70 24.83 48.01 26.17
CA GLY A 70 24.78 49.07 27.21
C GLY A 70 24.07 48.56 28.47
N ARG A 71 23.00 49.24 28.88
CA ARG A 71 22.16 48.89 30.06
C ARG A 71 20.98 47.96 29.71
N TYR A 72 20.88 47.48 28.49
CA TYR A 72 19.77 46.67 28.02
C TYR A 72 20.21 45.24 27.70
N TYR A 73 19.36 44.28 28.00
CA TYR A 73 19.50 42.88 27.64
C TYR A 73 18.87 42.65 26.27
N ARG A 74 19.60 41.99 25.39
CA ARG A 74 19.15 41.64 24.05
C ARG A 74 18.47 40.26 24.06
N TYR A 75 17.28 40.19 23.52
CA TYR A 75 16.51 38.99 23.35
C TYR A 75 16.17 38.80 21.88
N GLU A 76 16.18 37.55 21.45
CA GLU A 76 15.72 37.12 20.14
C GLU A 76 14.52 36.21 20.32
N ILE A 77 13.46 36.48 19.56
CA ILE A 77 12.19 35.76 19.58
C ILE A 77 11.93 35.27 18.18
N GLY A 78 11.96 33.93 17.98
CA GLY A 78 11.53 33.30 16.76
C GLY A 78 10.03 33.20 16.74
N LEU A 79 9.39 33.81 15.73
CA LEU A 79 7.95 33.79 15.51
C LEU A 79 7.64 32.94 14.29
N GLN A 80 6.53 32.21 14.32
CA GLN A 80 6.05 31.41 13.20
C GLN A 80 4.52 31.54 13.10
N SER A 81 4.00 31.60 11.87
CA SER A 81 2.55 31.56 11.66
C SER A 81 1.96 30.28 12.23
N TRP A 82 0.69 30.33 12.62
CA TRP A 82 0.03 29.25 13.36
C TRP A 82 0.10 27.87 12.66
N PHE A 83 0.09 27.82 11.34
CA PHE A 83 0.16 26.57 10.58
C PHE A 83 1.49 25.84 10.80
N GLY A 84 2.58 26.57 10.93
CA GLY A 84 3.89 25.99 11.22
C GLY A 84 3.99 25.31 12.60
N LEU A 85 3.14 25.68 13.55
CA LEU A 85 3.07 25.03 14.87
C LEU A 85 2.64 23.56 14.78
N LEU A 86 1.93 23.18 13.72
CA LEU A 86 1.55 21.79 13.44
C LEU A 86 2.76 20.87 13.24
N SER A 87 3.95 21.41 12.99
CA SER A 87 5.21 20.65 12.99
C SER A 87 5.59 20.05 14.35
N LYS A 88 4.97 20.52 15.42
CA LYS A 88 5.21 20.06 16.80
C LYS A 88 4.26 18.97 17.27
N ARG A 89 3.34 18.55 16.43
CA ARG A 89 2.43 17.46 16.69
C ARG A 89 2.61 16.38 15.62
N THR A 90 2.93 15.17 16.05
CA THR A 90 3.04 13.98 15.20
C THR A 90 1.86 13.07 15.45
N ASN A 91 1.34 12.44 14.40
CA ASN A 91 0.20 11.55 14.53
C ASN A 91 0.23 10.40 13.51
N SER A 92 -0.67 9.44 13.76
CA SER A 92 -1.02 8.39 12.81
C SER A 92 -2.53 8.23 12.83
N ARG A 93 -3.17 8.38 11.68
CA ARG A 93 -4.62 8.23 11.52
C ARG A 93 -4.99 7.91 10.08
N ILE A 94 -6.19 7.44 9.90
CA ILE A 94 -6.75 7.08 8.60
C ILE A 94 -7.95 7.99 8.31
N HIS A 95 -7.97 8.54 7.10
CA HIS A 95 -9.11 9.24 6.54
C HIS A 95 -9.63 8.46 5.33
N GLN A 96 -10.94 8.30 5.22
CA GLN A 96 -11.56 7.54 4.13
C GLN A 96 -12.63 8.38 3.46
N ASP A 97 -12.69 8.32 2.12
CA ASP A 97 -13.69 8.94 1.26
C ASP A 97 -13.90 10.44 1.50
N LYS A 98 -12.81 11.16 1.81
CA LYS A 98 -12.85 12.60 2.09
C LYS A 98 -12.01 13.40 1.11
N PRO A 99 -12.54 14.54 0.62
CA PRO A 99 -11.75 15.52 -0.11
C PRO A 99 -10.66 16.11 0.79
N VAL A 100 -9.59 16.63 0.17
CA VAL A 100 -8.44 17.16 0.91
C VAL A 100 -8.80 18.27 1.90
N LEU A 101 -9.73 19.17 1.56
CA LEU A 101 -10.16 20.26 2.45
C LEU A 101 -10.91 19.75 3.68
N GLU A 102 -11.67 18.66 3.57
CA GLU A 102 -12.31 18.04 4.74
C GLU A 102 -11.28 17.35 5.65
N VAL A 103 -10.26 16.70 5.05
CA VAL A 103 -9.14 16.14 5.82
C VAL A 103 -8.38 17.27 6.52
N PHE A 104 -8.09 18.36 5.81
CA PHE A 104 -7.45 19.55 6.34
C PHE A 104 -8.22 20.13 7.55
N ALA A 105 -9.51 20.37 7.39
CA ALA A 105 -10.36 20.86 8.47
C ALA A 105 -10.40 19.91 9.67
N SER A 106 -10.53 18.60 9.42
CA SER A 106 -10.58 17.57 10.46
C SER A 106 -9.30 17.54 11.31
N VAL A 107 -8.12 17.67 10.69
CA VAL A 107 -6.83 17.69 11.40
C VAL A 107 -6.69 18.95 12.23
N LEU A 108 -7.08 20.11 11.71
CA LEU A 108 -7.02 21.37 12.43
C LEU A 108 -7.98 21.39 13.63
N ASP A 109 -9.19 20.84 13.46
CA ASP A 109 -10.21 20.85 14.52
C ASP A 109 -9.91 19.88 15.67
N ASP A 110 -9.12 18.85 15.40
CA ASP A 110 -8.65 17.89 16.42
C ASP A 110 -7.40 18.38 17.19
N SER A 111 -7.01 19.62 17.05
CA SER A 111 -5.80 20.16 17.67
C SER A 111 -6.07 21.42 18.49
N VAL A 112 -5.11 21.78 19.34
CA VAL A 112 -5.14 23.07 20.06
C VAL A 112 -5.09 24.26 19.10
N ILE A 113 -4.63 24.05 17.87
CA ILE A 113 -4.56 25.05 16.79
C ILE A 113 -5.96 25.55 16.39
N LYS A 114 -7.00 24.77 16.62
CA LYS A 114 -8.40 25.21 16.46
C LYS A 114 -8.68 26.57 17.06
N ARG A 115 -7.99 26.91 18.16
CA ARG A 115 -8.20 28.19 18.89
C ARG A 115 -7.55 29.40 18.23
N VAL A 116 -6.56 29.17 17.36
CA VAL A 116 -5.73 30.23 16.76
C VAL A 116 -5.76 30.23 15.24
N LYS A 117 -6.33 29.17 14.62
CA LYS A 117 -6.44 29.08 13.18
C LYS A 117 -7.36 30.18 12.63
N LYS A 118 -6.93 30.77 11.53
CA LYS A 118 -7.73 31.64 10.68
C LYS A 118 -7.50 31.17 9.25
N VAL A 119 -8.53 30.61 8.58
CA VAL A 119 -8.42 30.01 7.25
C VAL A 119 -9.57 30.50 6.39
N GLU A 120 -9.24 30.92 5.18
CA GLU A 120 -10.16 31.24 4.09
C GLU A 120 -9.80 30.35 2.89
N ALA A 121 -10.78 29.62 2.38
CA ALA A 121 -10.60 28.66 1.29
C ALA A 121 -11.50 28.96 0.07
N ASP A 122 -12.13 30.11 0.02
CA ASP A 122 -13.07 30.49 -1.04
C ASP A 122 -12.42 30.57 -2.44
N ASN A 123 -11.08 30.70 -2.48
CA ASN A 123 -10.29 30.72 -3.71
C ASN A 123 -9.85 29.32 -4.17
N VAL A 124 -10.30 28.26 -3.52
CA VAL A 124 -10.14 26.88 -4.01
C VAL A 124 -11.39 26.57 -4.82
N ILE A 125 -11.30 26.77 -6.12
CA ILE A 125 -12.43 26.72 -7.07
C ILE A 125 -12.47 25.44 -7.91
N GLY A 126 -11.37 24.70 -7.94
CA GLY A 126 -11.24 23.43 -8.65
C GLY A 126 -12.03 22.30 -7.99
N SER A 127 -12.25 21.24 -8.74
CA SER A 127 -12.89 20.03 -8.23
C SER A 127 -11.81 19.08 -7.62
N HIS A 128 -11.91 18.88 -6.31
CA HIS A 128 -11.04 17.95 -5.59
C HIS A 128 -11.82 16.71 -5.19
N THR A 129 -11.55 15.58 -5.83
CA THR A 129 -12.26 14.32 -5.57
C THR A 129 -11.90 13.76 -4.20
N GLY A 130 -12.87 13.08 -3.56
CA GLY A 130 -12.63 12.42 -2.27
C GLY A 130 -11.57 11.32 -2.38
N ARG A 131 -10.55 11.40 -1.54
CA ARG A 131 -9.53 10.36 -1.42
C ARG A 131 -10.14 9.13 -0.75
N ARG A 132 -10.19 8.03 -1.47
CA ARG A 132 -10.76 6.77 -0.97
C ARG A 132 -10.09 6.28 0.31
N TYR A 133 -8.78 6.49 0.43
CA TYR A 133 -7.98 6.11 1.56
C TYR A 133 -6.77 7.04 1.66
N CYS A 134 -6.56 7.63 2.80
CA CYS A 134 -5.50 8.61 3.03
C CYS A 134 -4.96 8.44 4.45
N VAL A 135 -3.70 8.10 4.56
CA VAL A 135 -3.05 7.73 5.83
C VAL A 135 -2.03 8.78 6.20
N GLN A 136 -2.20 9.36 7.38
CA GLN A 136 -1.11 10.00 8.12
C GLN A 136 -0.38 8.92 8.91
N HIS A 137 0.94 8.76 8.72
CA HIS A 137 1.71 7.77 9.45
C HIS A 137 3.01 8.34 10.00
N GLN A 138 3.09 8.50 11.32
CA GLN A 138 4.28 8.96 12.05
C GLN A 138 4.91 10.25 11.49
N GLU A 139 4.12 11.09 10.88
CA GLU A 139 4.51 12.39 10.36
C GLU A 139 3.84 13.51 11.13
N SER A 140 4.41 14.73 11.10
CA SER A 140 3.76 15.87 11.71
C SER A 140 2.50 16.27 10.95
N ASP A 141 1.53 16.86 11.66
CA ASP A 141 0.31 17.37 11.03
C ASP A 141 0.66 18.39 9.92
N TYR A 142 1.73 19.15 10.11
CA TYR A 142 2.25 20.07 9.09
C TYR A 142 2.70 19.35 7.82
N GLN A 143 3.53 18.31 7.96
CA GLN A 143 4.00 17.53 6.82
C GLN A 143 2.84 16.85 6.10
N PHE A 144 1.95 16.22 6.86
CA PHE A 144 0.77 15.56 6.32
C PHE A 144 -0.09 16.52 5.48
N LEU A 145 -0.48 17.64 6.06
CA LEU A 145 -1.31 18.63 5.35
C LEU A 145 -0.58 19.28 4.19
N SER A 146 0.72 19.58 4.34
CA SER A 146 1.51 20.19 3.27
C SER A 146 1.59 19.26 2.04
N ARG A 147 1.91 17.96 2.23
CA ARG A 147 1.99 17.04 1.09
C ARG A 147 0.63 16.81 0.43
N LEU A 148 -0.46 16.82 1.19
CA LEU A 148 -1.80 16.69 0.61
C LEU A 148 -2.18 17.91 -0.24
N LEU A 149 -1.89 19.11 0.26
CA LEU A 149 -2.12 20.34 -0.51
C LEU A 149 -1.22 20.38 -1.76
N GLU A 150 0.05 20.00 -1.64
CA GLU A 150 1.00 19.90 -2.75
C GLU A 150 0.54 18.89 -3.82
N ASP A 151 -0.01 17.74 -3.41
CA ASP A 151 -0.55 16.73 -4.32
C ASP A 151 -1.74 17.25 -5.15
N GLU A 152 -2.61 18.04 -4.52
CA GLU A 152 -3.81 18.61 -5.15
C GLU A 152 -3.54 19.95 -5.87
N GLY A 153 -2.30 20.44 -5.82
CA GLY A 153 -1.95 21.72 -6.42
C GLY A 153 -2.52 22.94 -5.67
N ILE A 154 -2.97 22.75 -4.44
CA ILE A 154 -3.46 23.82 -3.57
C ILE A 154 -2.28 24.45 -2.86
N TYR A 155 -2.16 25.76 -2.98
CA TYR A 155 -1.16 26.55 -2.30
C TYR A 155 -1.79 27.53 -1.32
N TYR A 156 -0.98 28.17 -0.48
CA TYR A 156 -1.47 29.09 0.54
C TYR A 156 -0.48 30.25 0.80
N TRP A 157 -1.01 31.30 1.41
CA TRP A 157 -0.24 32.42 1.95
C TRP A 157 -0.89 32.97 3.21
N PHE A 158 -0.18 33.83 3.92
CA PHE A 158 -0.69 34.52 5.10
C PHE A 158 -0.87 35.99 4.82
N ASP A 159 -2.02 36.56 5.16
CA ASP A 159 -2.25 37.99 5.01
C ASP A 159 -1.44 38.78 6.03
N SER A 160 -0.89 39.93 5.58
CA SER A 160 -0.10 40.84 6.37
C SER A 160 -0.71 42.25 6.45
N HIS A 161 -1.94 42.44 5.97
CA HIS A 161 -2.59 43.73 5.88
C HIS A 161 -3.99 43.74 6.51
N SER A 162 -5.02 43.38 5.73
CA SER A 162 -6.43 43.54 6.11
C SER A 162 -6.90 42.54 7.16
N ALA A 163 -6.37 41.32 7.14
CA ALA A 163 -6.72 40.24 8.05
C ALA A 163 -5.48 39.49 8.54
N PRO A 164 -4.59 40.16 9.31
CA PRO A 164 -3.28 39.62 9.63
C PRO A 164 -3.32 38.24 10.25
N GLY A 165 -2.45 37.34 9.72
CA GLY A 165 -2.34 35.96 10.14
C GLY A 165 -3.43 35.02 9.61
N THR A 166 -4.34 35.49 8.76
CA THR A 166 -5.29 34.64 8.03
C THR A 166 -4.55 33.90 6.91
N MET A 167 -4.74 32.60 6.88
CA MET A 167 -4.23 31.72 5.83
C MET A 167 -5.26 31.62 4.72
N TYR A 168 -4.91 32.08 3.54
CA TYR A 168 -5.72 31.92 2.33
C TYR A 168 -5.24 30.70 1.56
N LEU A 169 -6.16 29.86 1.12
CA LEU A 169 -5.92 28.72 0.25
C LEU A 169 -6.41 29.01 -1.15
N SER A 170 -5.70 28.58 -2.16
CA SER A 170 -6.12 28.69 -3.57
C SER A 170 -5.53 27.58 -4.43
N ASP A 171 -6.22 27.26 -5.51
CA ASP A 171 -5.74 26.43 -6.61
C ASP A 171 -5.79 27.18 -7.98
N ALA A 172 -6.09 28.48 -7.95
CA ALA A 172 -6.24 29.34 -9.13
C ALA A 172 -5.48 30.66 -8.94
N SER A 173 -4.26 30.75 -9.47
CA SER A 173 -3.38 31.91 -9.26
C SER A 173 -3.74 33.14 -10.10
N ASP A 174 -4.50 32.96 -11.15
CA ASP A 174 -4.95 34.02 -12.06
C ASP A 174 -6.06 34.89 -11.45
N ALA A 175 -6.80 34.37 -10.48
CA ALA A 175 -7.96 35.05 -9.89
C ALA A 175 -7.83 35.32 -8.37
N ALA A 176 -6.82 34.75 -7.71
CA ALA A 176 -6.77 34.71 -6.25
C ALA A 176 -5.96 35.86 -5.62
N HIS A 177 -5.18 36.61 -6.39
CA HIS A 177 -4.20 37.55 -5.87
C HIS A 177 -4.56 39.00 -6.16
N ASP A 178 -5.02 39.68 -5.10
CA ASP A 178 -5.23 41.13 -5.19
C ASP A 178 -3.91 41.86 -5.39
N MET A 179 -4.00 43.04 -5.98
CA MET A 179 -2.88 43.98 -6.04
C MET A 179 -2.45 44.43 -4.63
N LEU A 180 -1.23 44.93 -4.52
CA LEU A 180 -0.74 45.57 -3.29
C LEU A 180 -1.74 46.66 -2.83
N PRO A 181 -2.11 46.66 -1.54
CA PRO A 181 -3.24 47.48 -1.07
C PRO A 181 -2.98 48.99 -1.06
N VAL A 182 -1.72 49.42 -0.91
CA VAL A 182 -1.38 50.86 -0.85
C VAL A 182 -0.98 51.35 -2.23
N THR A 183 -0.19 50.61 -2.97
CA THR A 183 0.27 51.03 -4.29
C THR A 183 0.39 49.83 -5.23
N ALA A 184 -0.57 49.69 -6.14
CA ALA A 184 -0.59 48.60 -7.11
C ALA A 184 0.61 48.62 -8.11
N THR A 185 1.21 49.77 -8.35
CA THR A 185 2.30 49.93 -9.30
C THR A 185 3.64 50.20 -8.59
N LEU A 186 4.62 49.36 -8.84
CA LEU A 186 6.00 49.54 -8.44
C LEU A 186 6.80 50.00 -9.65
N ARG A 187 7.68 50.99 -9.48
CA ARG A 187 8.49 51.61 -10.55
C ARG A 187 9.91 51.05 -10.54
N TYR A 188 10.38 50.65 -11.68
CA TYR A 188 11.77 50.26 -11.81
C TYR A 188 12.68 51.48 -11.89
N THR A 189 13.58 51.63 -10.92
CA THR A 189 14.54 52.76 -10.85
C THR A 189 15.96 52.16 -10.66
N PRO A 190 16.67 51.82 -11.77
CA PRO A 190 18.01 51.27 -11.66
C PRO A 190 18.98 52.36 -11.13
N ASN A 191 19.93 51.92 -10.31
CA ASN A 191 20.98 52.78 -9.71
C ASN A 191 20.53 53.82 -8.67
N GLY A 192 19.45 53.51 -7.98
CA GLY A 192 18.90 54.21 -6.83
C GLY A 192 19.46 55.55 -6.46
N VAL A 193 18.68 56.59 -6.63
CA VAL A 193 18.89 57.87 -6.02
C VAL A 193 19.10 57.68 -4.53
N THR A 194 19.96 58.44 -3.88
CA THR A 194 20.42 58.33 -2.49
C THR A 194 19.30 58.40 -1.43
N GLU A 195 18.09 58.75 -1.82
CA GLU A 195 16.87 58.71 -0.98
C GLU A 195 15.88 57.71 -1.58
N ALA A 196 15.54 56.66 -0.84
CA ALA A 196 14.53 55.71 -1.23
C ALA A 196 13.20 56.45 -1.44
N ARG A 197 12.77 56.55 -2.71
CA ARG A 197 11.44 57.01 -3.06
C ARG A 197 10.45 55.91 -2.74
N PHE A 198 9.20 56.31 -2.56
CA PHE A 198 8.11 55.38 -2.38
C PHE A 198 7.96 54.49 -3.64
N ASN A 199 7.54 53.21 -3.43
CA ASN A 199 7.17 52.27 -4.48
C ASN A 199 8.21 52.01 -5.59
N GLU A 200 9.50 52.01 -5.25
CA GLU A 200 10.58 51.75 -6.21
C GLU A 200 11.17 50.35 -6.07
N ILE A 201 11.34 49.68 -7.21
CA ILE A 201 12.20 48.52 -7.36
C ILE A 201 13.61 49.01 -7.81
N THR A 202 14.61 48.78 -7.01
CA THR A 202 15.94 49.28 -7.24
C THR A 202 16.90 48.30 -7.90
N GLN A 203 16.57 47.02 -7.79
CA GLN A 203 17.33 45.93 -8.42
C GLN A 203 16.37 44.88 -8.93
N TRP A 204 16.71 44.32 -10.09
CA TRP A 204 15.95 43.25 -10.72
C TRP A 204 16.88 42.24 -11.37
N VAL A 205 16.70 40.96 -11.09
CA VAL A 205 17.44 39.86 -11.72
C VAL A 205 16.41 38.90 -12.29
N SER A 206 16.55 38.53 -13.55
CA SER A 206 15.68 37.58 -14.23
C SER A 206 16.47 36.30 -14.48
N THR A 207 15.82 35.15 -14.23
CA THR A 207 16.36 33.85 -14.60
C THR A 207 15.29 33.06 -15.33
N ARG A 208 15.67 32.47 -16.44
CA ARG A 208 14.91 31.42 -17.09
C ARG A 208 15.74 30.15 -17.06
N GLN A 209 15.18 29.09 -16.58
CA GLN A 209 15.87 27.82 -16.47
C GLN A 209 15.22 26.76 -17.36
N PHE A 210 16.06 25.81 -17.73
CA PHE A 210 15.61 24.64 -18.47
C PHE A 210 14.76 23.73 -17.56
N GLU A 211 13.53 23.43 -17.99
CA GLU A 211 12.63 22.50 -17.32
C GLU A 211 12.05 21.51 -18.33
N THR A 212 11.67 20.35 -17.83
CA THR A 212 10.96 19.33 -18.58
C THR A 212 9.66 19.87 -19.16
N GLY A 213 9.39 19.57 -20.42
CA GLY A 213 8.20 20.06 -21.14
C GLY A 213 7.05 19.07 -21.20
N ALA A 214 7.21 17.85 -20.71
CA ALA A 214 6.17 16.83 -20.73
C ALA A 214 6.16 16.02 -19.43
N PHE A 215 4.99 15.63 -19.02
CA PHE A 215 4.78 14.72 -17.88
C PHE A 215 3.92 13.55 -18.31
N ALA A 216 4.35 12.36 -17.93
CA ALA A 216 3.60 11.13 -18.12
C ALA A 216 3.53 10.34 -16.81
N SER A 217 2.41 9.74 -16.54
CA SER A 217 2.23 8.85 -15.41
C SER A 217 1.42 7.63 -15.78
N ARG A 218 1.63 6.56 -15.06
CA ARG A 218 0.87 5.31 -15.19
C ARG A 218 0.44 4.82 -13.82
N ASP A 219 -0.72 4.18 -13.80
CA ASP A 219 -1.19 3.46 -12.62
C ASP A 219 -1.93 2.17 -13.04
N SER A 220 -2.38 1.42 -12.06
CA SER A 220 -3.13 0.18 -12.28
C SER A 220 -4.32 0.09 -11.33
N ASP A 221 -5.48 -0.25 -11.89
CA ASP A 221 -6.65 -0.63 -11.10
C ASP A 221 -6.84 -2.15 -11.17
N PHE A 222 -6.83 -2.81 -10.02
CA PHE A 222 -7.07 -4.27 -9.96
C PHE A 222 -8.49 -4.65 -10.40
N LYS A 223 -9.46 -3.73 -10.36
CA LYS A 223 -10.82 -3.95 -10.86
C LYS A 223 -10.90 -3.90 -12.38
N ALA A 224 -9.91 -3.29 -12.99
CA ALA A 224 -9.79 -3.13 -14.44
C ALA A 224 -8.34 -3.33 -14.90
N ILE A 225 -7.72 -4.44 -14.49
CA ILE A 225 -6.26 -4.69 -14.62
C ILE A 225 -5.71 -4.60 -16.05
N ARG A 226 -6.56 -4.75 -17.07
CA ARG A 226 -6.19 -4.63 -18.48
C ARG A 226 -6.34 -3.20 -19.00
N LYS A 227 -7.00 -2.32 -18.25
CA LYS A 227 -7.16 -0.92 -18.62
C LYS A 227 -5.83 -0.21 -18.36
N LYS A 228 -5.33 0.45 -19.38
CA LYS A 228 -4.16 1.32 -19.22
C LYS A 228 -4.64 2.63 -18.62
N LEU A 229 -4.37 2.84 -17.34
CA LEU A 229 -4.55 4.12 -16.69
C LEU A 229 -3.29 4.95 -16.98
N SER A 230 -3.43 6.00 -17.74
CA SER A 230 -2.34 6.91 -18.10
C SER A 230 -2.78 8.36 -17.97
N ALA A 231 -1.88 9.18 -17.48
CA ALA A 231 -2.01 10.62 -17.41
C ALA A 231 -0.83 11.21 -18.17
N ASP A 232 -1.08 11.85 -19.29
CA ASP A 232 -0.04 12.39 -20.18
C ASP A 232 -0.41 13.84 -20.54
N LYS A 233 0.50 14.78 -20.30
CA LYS A 233 0.33 16.19 -20.68
C LYS A 233 1.66 16.76 -21.13
N SER A 234 1.63 17.67 -22.07
CA SER A 234 2.83 18.37 -22.50
C SER A 234 2.55 19.85 -22.77
N ASP A 235 3.49 20.67 -22.36
CA ASP A 235 3.59 22.08 -22.69
C ASP A 235 5.08 22.43 -22.83
N PRO A 236 5.68 22.06 -23.97
CA PRO A 236 7.10 22.24 -24.19
C PRO A 236 7.44 23.74 -24.36
N ASP A 237 8.58 24.16 -23.81
CA ASP A 237 9.15 25.46 -24.09
C ASP A 237 9.66 25.54 -25.56
N THR A 238 10.22 26.67 -25.98
CA THR A 238 10.65 26.94 -27.37
C THR A 238 12.04 26.47 -27.70
N HIS A 239 12.83 25.96 -26.74
CA HIS A 239 14.20 25.51 -26.98
C HIS A 239 14.25 24.05 -27.52
N GLU A 240 15.40 23.66 -28.09
CA GLU A 240 15.59 22.41 -28.83
C GLU A 240 15.24 21.13 -28.02
N LEU A 241 15.48 21.11 -26.70
CA LEU A 241 15.26 19.95 -25.84
C LEU A 241 14.00 20.07 -25.00
N ALA A 242 13.06 20.92 -25.36
CA ALA A 242 11.87 21.21 -24.60
C ALA A 242 10.91 20.02 -24.46
N SER A 243 11.04 19.01 -25.31
CA SER A 243 10.20 17.80 -25.32
C SER A 243 10.63 16.69 -24.35
N LEU A 244 11.65 16.92 -23.51
CA LEU A 244 12.00 15.96 -22.46
C LEU A 244 10.82 15.70 -21.53
N GLU A 245 10.66 14.42 -21.15
CA GLU A 245 9.53 13.94 -20.35
C GLU A 245 9.96 13.52 -18.96
N ALA A 246 9.15 13.87 -17.97
CA ALA A 246 9.20 13.29 -16.63
C ALA A 246 8.17 12.17 -16.52
N PHE A 247 8.60 10.96 -16.17
CA PHE A 247 7.71 9.81 -15.99
C PHE A 247 7.60 9.38 -14.53
N GLU A 248 6.38 9.14 -14.07
CA GLU A 248 6.06 8.71 -12.71
C GLU A 248 5.22 7.42 -12.72
N PHE A 249 5.56 6.49 -11.83
CA PHE A 249 4.77 5.30 -11.50
C PHE A 249 4.78 5.07 -9.97
N ALA A 250 3.71 4.83 -9.30
CA ALA A 250 2.29 4.81 -9.61
C ALA A 250 1.73 6.23 -9.42
N GLY A 251 0.89 6.69 -10.36
CA GLY A 251 0.41 8.06 -10.39
C GLY A 251 -0.63 8.44 -9.32
N GLY A 252 -1.12 7.48 -8.56
CA GLY A 252 -2.08 7.74 -7.49
C GLY A 252 -3.54 7.87 -7.92
N PHE A 253 -3.84 7.64 -9.19
CA PHE A 253 -5.20 7.75 -9.73
C PHE A 253 -5.84 6.38 -9.99
N PHE A 254 -7.16 6.32 -9.83
CA PHE A 254 -7.95 5.10 -10.00
C PHE A 254 -9.02 5.21 -11.09
N LYS A 255 -9.25 6.42 -11.62
CA LYS A 255 -10.24 6.72 -12.66
C LYS A 255 -9.61 7.54 -13.78
N ASP A 256 -10.17 7.44 -14.97
CA ASP A 256 -9.73 8.26 -16.11
C ASP A 256 -9.98 9.75 -15.88
N ASP A 257 -11.07 10.09 -15.21
CA ASP A 257 -11.45 11.50 -14.97
C ASP A 257 -10.44 12.27 -14.11
N ASP A 258 -9.63 11.55 -13.31
CA ASP A 258 -8.60 12.17 -12.46
C ASP A 258 -7.28 12.37 -13.24
N THR A 259 -7.09 11.69 -14.38
CA THR A 259 -5.79 11.64 -15.08
C THR A 259 -5.38 12.96 -15.71
N ASP A 260 -6.32 13.64 -16.38
CA ASP A 260 -6.05 14.91 -17.05
C ASP A 260 -5.72 16.02 -16.04
N ASN A 261 -6.42 16.05 -14.91
CA ASN A 261 -6.14 17.00 -13.83
C ASN A 261 -4.75 16.79 -13.25
N ILE A 262 -4.39 15.55 -12.90
CA ILE A 262 -3.08 15.24 -12.31
C ILE A 262 -1.96 15.59 -13.28
N ALA A 263 -2.06 15.18 -14.55
CA ALA A 263 -1.07 15.51 -15.55
C ALA A 263 -0.96 17.03 -15.79
N GLY A 264 -2.11 17.72 -15.81
CA GLY A 264 -2.18 19.17 -15.90
C GLY A 264 -1.44 19.86 -14.77
N LEU A 265 -1.75 19.50 -13.51
CA LEU A 265 -1.10 20.05 -12.32
C LEU A 265 0.42 19.85 -12.34
N ARG A 266 0.90 18.67 -12.78
CA ARG A 266 2.33 18.38 -12.84
C ARG A 266 3.04 19.19 -13.94
N VAL A 267 2.42 19.35 -15.08
CA VAL A 267 2.98 20.21 -16.14
C VAL A 267 3.00 21.67 -15.71
N GLU A 268 1.94 22.19 -15.10
CA GLU A 268 1.91 23.54 -14.57
C GLU A 268 2.94 23.77 -13.45
N GLU A 269 3.18 22.76 -12.59
CA GLU A 269 4.27 22.78 -11.59
C GLU A 269 5.63 22.97 -12.27
N LEU A 270 5.89 22.29 -13.39
CA LEU A 270 7.11 22.42 -14.18
C LEU A 270 7.21 23.79 -14.85
N ILE A 271 6.12 24.27 -15.45
CA ILE A 271 6.04 25.60 -16.07
C ILE A 271 6.33 26.70 -15.05
N THR A 272 5.73 26.58 -13.87
CA THR A 272 5.94 27.53 -12.76
C THR A 272 7.43 27.75 -12.44
N ARG A 273 8.29 26.74 -12.69
CA ARG A 273 9.72 26.80 -12.42
C ARG A 273 10.54 27.43 -13.53
N ARG A 274 10.01 27.55 -14.75
CA ARG A 274 10.77 28.02 -15.94
C ARG A 274 11.29 29.42 -15.78
N GLN A 275 10.52 30.31 -15.18
CA GLN A 275 10.87 31.73 -15.08
C GLN A 275 10.66 32.26 -13.67
N ARG A 276 11.69 32.91 -13.14
CA ARG A 276 11.66 33.59 -11.85
C ARG A 276 12.42 34.92 -11.97
N HIS A 277 11.93 35.89 -11.20
CA HIS A 277 12.60 37.14 -11.04
C HIS A 277 12.82 37.41 -9.57
N TRP A 278 13.92 38.07 -9.27
CA TRP A 278 14.27 38.53 -7.92
C TRP A 278 14.41 40.02 -7.96
N ALA A 279 13.71 40.67 -7.07
CA ALA A 279 13.66 42.13 -6.99
C ALA A 279 14.01 42.61 -5.60
N GLN A 280 14.51 43.84 -5.53
CA GLN A 280 14.79 44.46 -4.26
C GLN A 280 14.08 45.81 -4.18
N THR A 281 13.42 46.07 -3.05
CA THR A 281 12.74 47.33 -2.72
C THR A 281 12.95 47.70 -1.26
N SER A 282 12.74 48.97 -0.91
CA SER A 282 12.59 49.43 0.48
C SER A 282 11.13 49.69 0.85
N TRP A 283 10.17 49.38 -0.05
CA TRP A 283 8.76 49.65 0.10
C TRP A 283 8.09 48.56 1.01
N PRO A 284 7.54 48.94 2.16
CA PRO A 284 7.06 47.93 3.14
C PRO A 284 5.76 47.24 2.73
N ASP A 285 4.98 47.76 1.78
CA ASP A 285 3.70 47.20 1.37
C ASP A 285 3.81 45.80 0.73
N VAL A 286 5.01 45.42 0.29
CA VAL A 286 5.24 44.17 -0.40
C VAL A 286 5.15 42.94 0.51
N THR A 287 4.36 41.95 0.12
CA THR A 287 4.15 40.69 0.85
C THR A 287 3.89 39.54 -0.12
N ALA A 288 4.22 38.33 0.28
CA ALA A 288 3.89 37.13 -0.50
C ALA A 288 2.36 36.97 -0.64
N GLY A 289 1.91 36.53 -1.81
CA GLY A 289 0.50 36.35 -2.12
C GLY A 289 -0.23 37.60 -2.59
N LYS A 290 0.47 38.71 -2.81
CA LYS A 290 -0.05 39.90 -3.50
C LYS A 290 0.60 40.04 -4.85
N SER A 291 -0.09 40.77 -5.75
CA SER A 291 0.41 41.11 -7.09
C SER A 291 0.71 42.59 -7.21
N PHE A 292 1.48 42.96 -8.20
CA PHE A 292 1.77 44.32 -8.53
C PHE A 292 2.10 44.50 -10.03
N THR A 293 1.87 45.69 -10.55
CA THR A 293 2.34 46.09 -11.88
C THR A 293 3.74 46.69 -11.78
N LEU A 294 4.71 46.13 -12.48
CA LEU A 294 6.00 46.78 -12.66
C LEU A 294 5.93 47.74 -13.84
N ALA A 295 6.39 48.95 -13.64
CA ALA A 295 6.42 49.99 -14.69
C ALA A 295 7.73 50.75 -14.73
N ASN A 296 7.96 51.49 -15.81
CA ASN A 296 9.12 52.33 -16.04
C ASN A 296 10.43 51.55 -16.27
N ASP A 297 10.35 50.36 -16.80
CA ASP A 297 11.56 49.72 -17.34
C ASP A 297 12.09 50.51 -18.54
N PRO A 298 13.35 50.89 -18.58
CA PRO A 298 13.89 51.69 -19.68
C PRO A 298 13.68 51.07 -21.06
N ASP A 299 13.69 49.74 -21.14
CA ASP A 299 13.49 48.99 -22.36
C ASP A 299 12.07 48.46 -22.53
N GLY A 300 11.20 48.66 -21.52
CA GLY A 300 9.83 48.14 -21.46
C GLY A 300 9.65 46.63 -21.40
N VAL A 301 10.77 45.90 -21.34
CA VAL A 301 10.78 44.43 -21.40
C VAL A 301 10.25 43.79 -20.09
N ARG A 302 10.43 44.51 -19.00
CA ARG A 302 10.02 44.01 -17.65
C ARG A 302 8.69 44.57 -17.22
N ASP A 303 8.13 45.56 -17.92
CA ASP A 303 6.83 46.12 -17.57
C ASP A 303 5.75 45.03 -17.67
N GLY A 304 4.92 44.88 -16.64
CA GLY A 304 3.88 43.86 -16.57
C GLY A 304 3.45 43.57 -15.14
N ASP A 305 2.50 42.62 -15.03
CA ASP A 305 1.93 42.20 -13.75
C ASP A 305 2.67 40.98 -13.20
N TYR A 306 3.00 41.06 -11.92
CA TYR A 306 3.80 40.06 -11.25
C TYR A 306 3.14 39.62 -9.94
N LEU A 307 3.20 38.31 -9.67
CA LEU A 307 2.86 37.70 -8.38
C LEU A 307 4.09 37.67 -7.49
N ILE A 308 3.97 38.08 -6.24
CA ILE A 308 5.02 37.94 -5.23
C ILE A 308 4.92 36.53 -4.62
N ALA A 309 5.79 35.64 -5.09
CA ALA A 309 5.84 34.26 -4.60
C ALA A 309 6.56 34.16 -3.24
N ALA A 310 7.54 35.04 -2.97
CA ALA A 310 8.19 35.10 -1.66
C ALA A 310 8.69 36.52 -1.38
N CYS A 311 8.74 36.89 -0.09
CA CYS A 311 9.27 38.13 0.41
C CYS A 311 10.17 37.85 1.63
N SER A 312 11.46 38.14 1.50
CA SER A 312 12.41 38.10 2.61
C SER A 312 12.84 39.51 2.95
N PHE A 313 12.82 39.86 4.22
CA PHE A 313 13.08 41.26 4.57
C PHE A 313 13.82 41.43 5.90
N VAL A 314 14.45 42.59 6.02
CA VAL A 314 15.04 43.14 7.25
C VAL A 314 14.52 44.52 7.45
N VAL A 315 14.00 44.78 8.65
CA VAL A 315 13.64 46.11 9.13
C VAL A 315 14.32 46.36 10.45
N SER A 316 15.19 47.35 10.54
CA SER A 316 15.99 47.69 11.71
C SER A 316 15.65 49.09 12.22
N HIS A 317 15.56 49.26 13.52
CA HIS A 317 15.38 50.56 14.13
C HIS A 317 16.64 51.46 13.83
N PRO A 318 16.47 52.74 13.51
CA PRO A 318 17.60 53.65 13.19
C PRO A 318 18.52 53.95 14.39
N GLY A 319 18.11 53.64 15.60
CA GLY A 319 18.89 53.79 16.81
C GLY A 319 18.07 54.43 17.94
N TYR A 320 18.57 54.31 19.15
CA TYR A 320 18.00 54.93 20.34
C TYR A 320 19.03 55.86 20.96
N GLU A 321 18.62 57.00 21.48
CA GLU A 321 19.51 57.89 22.18
C GLU A 321 20.25 57.20 23.33
N GLY A 322 21.58 57.36 23.37
CA GLY A 322 22.43 56.75 24.40
C GLY A 322 22.76 55.29 24.20
N ILE A 323 22.34 54.65 23.09
CA ILE A 323 22.72 53.30 22.71
C ILE A 323 23.54 53.42 21.41
N GLY A 324 24.85 53.20 21.47
CA GLY A 324 25.68 53.10 20.31
C GLY A 324 25.46 51.76 19.58
N LEU A 325 24.41 51.67 18.75
CA LEU A 325 24.16 50.52 17.90
C LEU A 325 25.16 50.51 16.77
N LYS A 326 26.34 49.92 16.99
CA LYS A 326 27.36 49.77 15.94
C LYS A 326 27.19 48.50 15.10
N GLU A 327 26.39 47.53 15.60
CA GLU A 327 26.22 46.22 14.97
C GLU A 327 24.74 45.85 14.88
N SER A 328 24.33 45.46 13.70
CA SER A 328 23.05 44.78 13.51
C SER A 328 23.18 43.32 13.95
N PRO A 329 22.17 42.76 14.66
CA PRO A 329 22.24 41.38 15.12
C PRO A 329 22.20 40.35 13.99
N ARG A 330 21.65 40.69 12.86
CA ARG A 330 21.60 39.82 11.66
C ARG A 330 21.77 40.64 10.39
N SER A 331 22.46 40.05 9.46
CA SER A 331 22.59 40.57 8.10
C SER A 331 21.48 40.01 7.17
N ILE A 332 21.27 40.68 6.06
CA ILE A 332 20.39 40.14 5.01
C ILE A 332 20.93 38.81 4.43
N ALA A 333 22.22 38.56 4.51
CA ALA A 333 22.82 37.31 4.08
C ALA A 333 22.31 36.12 4.94
N ASP A 334 22.12 36.31 6.24
CA ASP A 334 21.56 35.26 7.12
C ASP A 334 20.10 34.95 6.78
N VAL A 335 19.33 35.98 6.42
CA VAL A 335 17.94 35.81 5.95
C VAL A 335 17.89 35.06 4.63
N LEU A 336 18.79 35.43 3.73
CA LEU A 336 18.86 34.82 2.41
C LEU A 336 19.28 33.35 2.43
N GLN A 337 20.06 32.91 3.40
CA GLN A 337 20.32 31.48 3.59
C GLN A 337 19.03 30.70 3.86
N SER A 338 18.15 31.24 4.71
CA SER A 338 16.87 30.63 4.98
C SER A 338 15.93 30.68 3.77
N ALA A 339 15.92 31.79 3.05
CA ALA A 339 15.15 31.95 1.82
C ALA A 339 15.64 31.02 0.70
N LEU A 340 16.96 30.86 0.55
CA LEU A 340 17.55 29.93 -0.42
C LEU A 340 17.24 28.47 -0.11
N ALA A 341 17.10 28.10 1.16
CA ALA A 341 16.66 26.77 1.53
C ALA A 341 15.17 26.53 1.19
N ALA A 342 14.35 27.57 1.28
CA ALA A 342 12.93 27.52 0.89
C ALA A 342 12.73 27.55 -0.63
N ASP A 343 13.62 28.20 -1.37
CA ASP A 343 13.59 28.34 -2.84
C ASP A 343 14.52 27.32 -3.55
N ALA A 344 14.75 26.18 -2.92
CA ALA A 344 15.65 25.12 -3.44
C ALA A 344 15.22 24.56 -4.82
N VAL A 345 14.00 24.86 -5.26
CA VAL A 345 13.44 24.42 -6.52
C VAL A 345 14.02 25.18 -7.73
N ASN A 346 14.57 26.37 -7.53
CA ASN A 346 15.13 27.18 -8.62
C ASN A 346 16.64 27.34 -8.48
N SER A 347 17.40 26.78 -9.43
CA SER A 347 18.87 26.81 -9.42
C SER A 347 19.46 28.23 -9.57
N GLY A 348 18.69 29.15 -10.14
CA GLY A 348 19.06 30.55 -10.30
C GLY A 348 18.99 31.40 -9.05
N ALA A 349 18.24 30.95 -8.02
CA ALA A 349 18.00 31.73 -6.81
C ALA A 349 19.28 32.19 -6.11
N ARG A 350 20.23 31.28 -5.92
CA ARG A 350 21.53 31.62 -5.28
C ARG A 350 22.31 32.67 -6.04
N ALA A 351 22.37 32.54 -7.36
CA ALA A 351 23.09 33.51 -8.22
C ALA A 351 22.40 34.88 -8.23
N ALA A 352 21.06 34.89 -8.27
CA ALA A 352 20.24 36.09 -8.19
C ALA A 352 20.42 36.84 -6.88
N TYR A 353 20.32 36.18 -5.76
CA TYR A 353 20.54 36.77 -4.46
C TYR A 353 21.98 37.28 -4.28
N ALA A 354 22.98 36.53 -4.76
CA ALA A 354 24.36 36.99 -4.75
C ALA A 354 24.56 38.25 -5.61
N ALA A 355 23.86 38.39 -6.73
CA ALA A 355 23.88 39.59 -7.56
C ALA A 355 23.23 40.79 -6.85
N LEU A 356 22.08 40.58 -6.21
CA LEU A 356 21.37 41.60 -5.42
C LEU A 356 22.21 42.12 -4.26
N ILE A 357 22.90 41.25 -3.52
CA ILE A 357 23.77 41.62 -2.40
C ILE A 357 25.01 42.37 -2.94
N ARG A 358 25.61 41.93 -4.04
CA ARG A 358 26.78 42.63 -4.64
C ARG A 358 26.43 44.03 -5.08
N SER A 359 25.23 44.27 -5.57
CA SER A 359 24.80 45.60 -6.02
C SER A 359 24.60 46.59 -4.86
N ARG A 360 24.35 46.08 -3.64
CA ARG A 360 24.20 46.87 -2.43
C ARG A 360 24.94 46.22 -1.23
N PRO A 361 26.25 46.46 -1.09
CA PRO A 361 27.05 45.90 -0.01
C PRO A 361 26.53 46.29 1.41
N ALA A 362 25.85 47.43 1.57
CA ALA A 362 25.23 47.85 2.80
C ALA A 362 24.14 46.89 3.33
N LEU A 363 23.51 46.09 2.44
CA LEU A 363 22.56 45.07 2.83
C LEU A 363 23.22 43.92 3.60
N SER A 364 24.49 43.65 3.34
CA SER A 364 25.22 42.56 4.01
C SER A 364 25.61 42.94 5.45
N THR A 365 25.60 44.23 5.80
CA THR A 365 26.02 44.74 7.13
C THR A 365 24.85 44.93 8.09
N GLY A 366 23.60 44.96 7.60
CA GLY A 366 22.39 45.17 8.44
C GLY A 366 22.45 46.45 9.27
N ALA A 367 22.95 47.56 8.69
CA ALA A 367 23.10 48.82 9.38
C ALA A 367 21.81 49.31 10.06
N PRO A 368 21.90 50.07 11.17
CA PRO A 368 20.73 50.68 11.78
C PRO A 368 19.89 51.49 10.80
N GLY A 369 18.58 51.40 10.86
CA GLY A 369 17.64 52.06 9.97
C GLY A 369 17.44 51.35 8.62
N THR A 370 18.03 50.17 8.44
CA THR A 370 17.88 49.42 7.20
C THR A 370 16.42 48.97 7.02
N ARG A 371 15.84 49.29 5.87
CA ARG A 371 14.61 48.64 5.34
C ARG A 371 14.98 48.02 4.01
N ALA A 372 14.85 46.69 3.91
CA ALA A 372 15.14 46.01 2.69
C ALA A 372 14.24 44.80 2.54
N PHE A 373 13.55 44.73 1.45
CA PHE A 373 12.66 43.66 1.05
C PHE A 373 13.20 43.05 -0.23
N MET A 374 13.38 41.75 -0.25
CA MET A 374 13.82 40.98 -1.37
C MET A 374 12.70 40.05 -1.79
N LEU A 375 12.26 40.20 -3.01
CA LEU A 375 11.13 39.53 -3.58
C LEU A 375 11.59 38.41 -4.52
N THR A 376 10.92 37.27 -4.45
CA THR A 376 10.87 36.32 -5.55
C THR A 376 9.53 36.52 -6.24
N VAL A 377 9.54 36.85 -7.51
CA VAL A 377 8.33 37.16 -8.28
C VAL A 377 8.27 36.35 -9.57
N MET A 378 7.06 36.17 -10.06
CA MET A 378 6.80 35.52 -11.35
C MET A 378 5.74 36.31 -12.12
N PRO A 379 5.69 36.22 -13.45
CA PRO A 379 4.61 36.82 -14.24
C PRO A 379 3.25 36.30 -13.77
N LEU A 380 2.27 37.18 -13.66
CA LEU A 380 0.94 36.85 -13.14
C LEU A 380 0.14 35.97 -14.12
N ASP A 381 0.44 36.05 -15.40
CA ASP A 381 -0.15 35.24 -16.47
C ASP A 381 0.33 33.78 -16.49
N VAL A 382 1.39 33.47 -15.73
CA VAL A 382 1.90 32.10 -15.56
C VAL A 382 1.20 31.46 -14.35
N PRO A 383 0.50 30.34 -14.50
CA PRO A 383 -0.14 29.69 -13.38
C PRO A 383 0.88 29.27 -12.33
N TYR A 384 0.64 29.66 -11.09
CA TYR A 384 1.45 29.15 -9.97
C TYR A 384 0.91 27.81 -9.51
N ARG A 385 1.79 26.82 -9.45
CA ARG A 385 1.53 25.56 -8.76
C ARG A 385 2.61 25.30 -7.73
N VAL A 386 2.16 24.84 -6.58
CA VAL A 386 3.08 24.49 -5.49
C VAL A 386 3.92 23.29 -5.89
N PRO A 387 5.25 23.36 -5.77
CA PRO A 387 6.09 22.21 -6.02
C PRO A 387 5.93 21.18 -4.89
N ARG A 388 5.98 19.89 -5.26
CA ARG A 388 5.97 18.78 -4.29
C ARG A 388 7.33 18.67 -3.58
N LEU A 389 7.50 19.44 -2.52
CA LEU A 389 8.74 19.50 -1.72
C LEU A 389 8.64 18.70 -0.42
N THR A 390 7.44 18.46 0.07
CA THR A 390 7.21 17.69 1.28
C THR A 390 7.35 16.19 0.96
N PRO A 391 8.31 15.48 1.58
CA PRO A 391 8.51 14.07 1.31
C PRO A 391 7.24 13.26 1.61
N GLN A 392 6.88 12.38 0.70
CA GLN A 392 5.82 11.41 0.98
C GLN A 392 6.29 10.40 2.02
N VAL A 393 5.39 10.05 2.92
CA VAL A 393 5.67 9.00 3.91
C VAL A 393 5.78 7.66 3.22
N THR A 394 6.85 6.96 3.51
CA THR A 394 7.09 5.62 3.01
C THR A 394 7.09 4.65 4.17
N MET A 395 6.32 3.58 4.05
CA MET A 395 6.31 2.51 5.03
C MET A 395 7.61 1.72 4.93
N PRO A 396 8.40 1.62 6.00
CA PRO A 396 9.73 1.01 5.95
C PRO A 396 9.71 -0.51 5.81
N GLY A 397 8.54 -1.11 5.97
CA GLY A 397 8.33 -2.55 5.88
C GLY A 397 6.92 -2.97 6.26
N PRO A 398 6.65 -4.28 6.25
CA PRO A 398 5.35 -4.80 6.64
C PRO A 398 5.03 -4.55 8.11
N GLN A 399 3.74 -4.48 8.40
CA GLN A 399 3.20 -4.30 9.74
C GLN A 399 2.17 -5.37 10.03
N SER A 400 1.94 -5.67 11.31
CA SER A 400 0.81 -6.51 11.68
C SER A 400 -0.44 -5.68 11.92
N ALA A 401 -1.58 -6.32 11.67
CA ALA A 401 -2.89 -5.75 11.90
C ALA A 401 -3.90 -6.85 12.23
N ILE A 402 -4.98 -6.49 12.88
CA ILE A 402 -6.05 -7.44 13.21
C ILE A 402 -7.19 -7.28 12.20
N VAL A 403 -7.69 -8.40 11.67
CA VAL A 403 -8.86 -8.39 10.79
C VAL A 403 -10.11 -8.01 11.57
N VAL A 404 -10.87 -7.08 11.05
CA VAL A 404 -12.06 -6.53 11.70
C VAL A 404 -13.30 -6.59 10.78
N GLY A 405 -14.45 -6.38 11.36
CA GLY A 405 -15.74 -6.37 10.67
C GLY A 405 -16.91 -6.13 11.61
N PRO A 406 -18.14 -6.24 11.12
CA PRO A 406 -19.36 -6.06 11.92
C PRO A 406 -19.40 -7.00 13.11
N ALA A 407 -19.90 -6.50 14.23
CA ALA A 407 -20.03 -7.28 15.45
C ALA A 407 -20.88 -8.54 15.23
N GLY A 408 -20.38 -9.68 15.73
CA GLY A 408 -21.04 -10.99 15.61
C GLY A 408 -20.74 -11.74 14.32
N ASN A 409 -20.05 -11.16 13.36
CA ASN A 409 -19.59 -11.86 12.17
C ASN A 409 -18.23 -12.52 12.42
N GLU A 410 -18.01 -13.70 11.83
CA GLU A 410 -16.71 -14.36 11.81
C GLU A 410 -15.91 -14.05 10.55
N ILE A 411 -16.60 -13.77 9.45
CA ILE A 411 -16.04 -13.47 8.15
C ILE A 411 -16.66 -12.19 7.61
N HIS A 412 -15.82 -11.25 7.19
CA HIS A 412 -16.24 -10.04 6.52
C HIS A 412 -15.33 -9.78 5.33
N ALA A 413 -15.78 -10.15 4.15
CA ALA A 413 -15.03 -10.01 2.92
C ALA A 413 -15.94 -9.51 1.80
N ASP A 414 -15.37 -8.81 0.82
CA ASP A 414 -16.09 -8.40 -0.39
C ASP A 414 -15.94 -9.43 -1.52
N ASP A 415 -16.54 -9.12 -2.68
CA ASP A 415 -16.53 -9.99 -3.87
C ASP A 415 -15.12 -10.30 -4.43
N PHE A 416 -14.11 -9.52 -4.06
CA PHE A 416 -12.71 -9.75 -4.40
C PHE A 416 -11.93 -10.48 -3.32
N GLY A 417 -12.59 -10.93 -2.25
CA GLY A 417 -11.93 -11.56 -1.11
C GLY A 417 -11.05 -10.59 -0.31
N ARG A 418 -11.34 -9.29 -0.37
CA ARG A 418 -10.68 -8.28 0.45
C ARG A 418 -11.31 -8.27 1.84
N VAL A 419 -10.51 -7.90 2.83
CA VAL A 419 -10.95 -7.77 4.22
C VAL A 419 -10.61 -6.38 4.76
N LYS A 420 -11.12 -6.05 5.92
CA LYS A 420 -10.78 -4.83 6.64
C LYS A 420 -9.93 -5.16 7.85
N VAL A 421 -9.04 -4.25 8.23
CA VAL A 421 -8.10 -4.48 9.32
C VAL A 421 -8.06 -3.27 10.25
N HIS A 422 -7.67 -3.51 11.49
CA HIS A 422 -7.30 -2.48 12.46
C HIS A 422 -5.78 -2.52 12.64
N PHE A 423 -5.11 -1.39 12.37
CA PHE A 423 -3.68 -1.23 12.63
C PHE A 423 -3.44 -0.86 14.10
N HIS A 424 -2.46 -1.47 14.73
CA HIS A 424 -2.15 -1.22 16.14
C HIS A 424 -1.80 0.24 16.47
N TRP A 425 -1.37 1.01 15.50
CA TRP A 425 -1.05 2.43 15.65
C TRP A 425 -2.27 3.36 15.49
N ASP A 426 -3.38 2.87 14.94
CA ASP A 426 -4.58 3.69 14.78
C ASP A 426 -5.38 3.74 16.09
N ARG A 427 -5.25 4.86 16.79
CA ARG A 427 -5.91 5.13 18.07
C ARG A 427 -7.26 5.84 17.96
N TYR A 428 -7.70 6.17 16.75
CA TYR A 428 -8.93 6.91 16.49
C TYR A 428 -10.07 6.03 16.03
N ASP A 429 -9.74 4.85 15.63
CA ASP A 429 -10.62 3.84 15.07
C ASP A 429 -11.36 3.05 16.18
N SER A 430 -12.56 2.58 15.88
CA SER A 430 -13.40 1.75 16.76
C SER A 430 -13.16 0.24 16.62
N SER A 431 -12.19 -0.19 15.82
CA SER A 431 -11.88 -1.60 15.52
C SER A 431 -13.08 -2.36 14.94
N ASP A 432 -13.75 -1.75 13.98
CA ASP A 432 -14.93 -2.28 13.30
C ASP A 432 -14.78 -2.28 11.77
N GLU A 433 -15.87 -2.48 11.03
CA GLU A 433 -15.90 -2.46 9.58
C GLU A 433 -15.56 -1.11 8.95
N LYS A 434 -15.31 -0.07 9.73
CA LYS A 434 -14.94 1.28 9.25
C LYS A 434 -13.47 1.60 9.45
N SER A 435 -12.72 0.72 10.09
CA SER A 435 -11.31 0.92 10.44
C SER A 435 -10.43 1.22 9.24
N THR A 436 -10.58 0.48 8.14
CA THR A 436 -9.80 0.71 6.92
C THR A 436 -10.65 0.62 5.66
N CYS A 437 -10.05 0.95 4.52
CA CYS A 437 -10.55 0.52 3.23
C CYS A 437 -10.51 -1.02 3.12
N TRP A 438 -11.13 -1.56 2.08
CA TRP A 438 -10.99 -2.96 1.71
C TRP A 438 -9.55 -3.27 1.29
N VAL A 439 -8.86 -4.09 2.08
CA VAL A 439 -7.47 -4.48 1.86
C VAL A 439 -7.42 -5.82 1.11
N ARG A 440 -6.69 -5.87 0.01
CA ARG A 440 -6.51 -7.07 -0.81
C ARG A 440 -5.72 -8.12 -0.04
N VAL A 441 -6.10 -9.37 -0.20
CA VAL A 441 -5.43 -10.51 0.44
C VAL A 441 -4.72 -11.33 -0.63
N SER A 442 -3.46 -11.53 -0.41
CA SER A 442 -2.63 -12.38 -1.23
C SER A 442 -2.95 -13.86 -0.98
N GLN A 443 -3.14 -14.66 -2.02
CA GLN A 443 -3.49 -16.07 -1.94
C GLN A 443 -2.36 -16.96 -2.47
N PRO A 444 -2.25 -18.22 -2.02
CA PRO A 444 -1.18 -19.11 -2.46
C PRO A 444 -1.13 -19.32 -3.97
N TRP A 445 -2.24 -19.17 -4.64
CA TRP A 445 -2.39 -19.42 -6.06
C TRP A 445 -3.60 -18.66 -6.62
N ALA A 446 -3.49 -17.94 -7.76
CA ALA A 446 -4.57 -17.10 -8.30
C ALA A 446 -4.65 -17.15 -9.82
N GLY A 447 -5.70 -17.77 -10.33
CA GLY A 447 -6.03 -17.80 -11.76
C GLY A 447 -7.45 -17.31 -12.04
N LYS A 448 -7.85 -17.36 -13.30
CA LYS A 448 -9.19 -16.99 -13.74
C LYS A 448 -10.19 -18.10 -13.38
N GLY A 449 -10.79 -18.00 -12.19
CA GLY A 449 -11.76 -18.98 -11.70
C GLY A 449 -11.13 -20.23 -11.09
N TRP A 450 -9.82 -20.23 -10.80
CA TRP A 450 -9.10 -21.35 -10.19
C TRP A 450 -7.96 -20.86 -9.29
N GLY A 451 -7.54 -21.70 -8.37
CA GLY A 451 -6.44 -21.39 -7.44
C GLY A 451 -6.74 -21.72 -5.98
N GLY A 452 -5.90 -21.26 -5.07
CA GLY A 452 -6.09 -21.35 -3.62
C GLY A 452 -6.81 -20.12 -3.09
N TYR A 453 -7.81 -20.29 -2.24
CA TYR A 453 -8.62 -19.20 -1.70
C TYR A 453 -8.78 -19.33 -0.19
N PHE A 454 -8.09 -18.46 0.56
CA PHE A 454 -8.10 -18.47 2.02
C PHE A 454 -8.37 -17.06 2.53
N ILE A 455 -9.56 -16.83 3.03
CA ILE A 455 -9.96 -15.52 3.58
C ILE A 455 -9.56 -15.44 5.05
N PRO A 456 -8.84 -14.40 5.47
CA PRO A 456 -8.62 -14.12 6.88
C PRO A 456 -9.96 -13.81 7.58
N ARG A 457 -10.16 -14.40 8.75
CA ARG A 457 -11.35 -14.17 9.55
C ARG A 457 -11.15 -13.04 10.55
N ILE A 458 -12.25 -12.46 11.01
CA ILE A 458 -12.24 -11.42 12.05
C ILE A 458 -11.49 -11.94 13.28
N GLY A 459 -10.62 -11.11 13.86
CA GLY A 459 -9.75 -11.43 14.98
C GLY A 459 -8.41 -12.07 14.61
N GLN A 460 -8.20 -12.49 13.35
CA GLN A 460 -6.90 -13.02 12.92
C GLN A 460 -5.89 -11.90 12.71
N GLU A 461 -4.66 -12.16 13.11
CA GLU A 461 -3.54 -11.28 12.85
C GLU A 461 -2.97 -11.53 11.45
N VAL A 462 -2.85 -10.46 10.69
CA VAL A 462 -2.34 -10.46 9.32
C VAL A 462 -1.12 -9.58 9.20
N ILE A 463 -0.24 -9.93 8.28
CA ILE A 463 0.90 -9.11 7.90
C ILE A 463 0.50 -8.28 6.69
N VAL A 464 0.55 -6.97 6.85
CA VAL A 464 0.20 -5.98 5.83
C VAL A 464 1.47 -5.33 5.32
N ASP A 465 1.66 -5.33 4.02
CA ASP A 465 2.68 -4.56 3.34
C ASP A 465 2.02 -3.46 2.50
N PHE A 466 2.79 -2.62 1.87
CA PHE A 466 2.31 -1.43 1.18
C PHE A 466 2.94 -1.32 -0.20
N LEU A 467 2.12 -1.18 -1.23
CA LEU A 467 2.60 -1.06 -2.61
C LEU A 467 3.51 0.16 -2.75
N ASN A 468 4.74 -0.05 -3.20
CA ASN A 468 5.77 0.99 -3.30
C ASN A 468 6.06 1.71 -1.97
N GLY A 469 5.75 1.09 -0.84
CA GLY A 469 5.84 1.73 0.47
C GLY A 469 4.77 2.79 0.73
N ASN A 470 3.80 2.96 -0.14
CA ASN A 470 2.75 3.96 0.04
C ASN A 470 1.72 3.48 1.08
N PRO A 471 1.57 4.17 2.23
CA PRO A 471 0.61 3.81 3.28
C PRO A 471 -0.85 3.77 2.80
N ASP A 472 -1.19 4.48 1.73
CA ASP A 472 -2.52 4.52 1.15
C ASP A 472 -2.85 3.26 0.30
N ARG A 473 -1.87 2.38 0.10
CA ARG A 473 -1.99 1.16 -0.72
C ARG A 473 -1.63 -0.11 0.05
N PRO A 474 -2.36 -0.43 1.14
CA PRO A 474 -2.09 -1.62 1.95
C PRO A 474 -2.48 -2.90 1.23
N ILE A 475 -1.73 -3.97 1.55
CA ILE A 475 -1.99 -5.31 1.08
C ILE A 475 -1.59 -6.35 2.11
N ILE A 476 -2.46 -7.33 2.35
CA ILE A 476 -2.17 -8.44 3.24
C ILE A 476 -1.28 -9.46 2.55
N MET A 477 -0.14 -9.74 3.14
CA MET A 477 0.92 -10.64 2.65
C MET A 477 0.89 -12.01 3.27
N GLY A 478 0.41 -12.12 4.49
CA GLY A 478 0.45 -13.36 5.24
C GLY A 478 -0.37 -13.27 6.51
N ARG A 479 -0.26 -14.32 7.30
CA ARG A 479 -0.91 -14.47 8.59
C ARG A 479 0.10 -15.00 9.59
N VAL A 480 -0.09 -14.68 10.85
CA VAL A 480 0.72 -15.19 11.95
C VAL A 480 -0.19 -15.72 13.05
N TYR A 481 0.31 -16.69 13.78
CA TYR A 481 -0.34 -17.15 15.01
C TYR A 481 0.09 -16.26 16.17
N ASN A 482 -0.79 -16.09 17.14
CA ASN A 482 -0.57 -15.35 18.37
C ASN A 482 -1.28 -16.03 19.54
N ASP A 483 -1.33 -15.38 20.71
CA ASP A 483 -1.94 -15.96 21.91
C ASP A 483 -3.46 -16.18 21.77
N ASP A 484 -4.15 -15.29 21.05
CA ASP A 484 -5.58 -15.41 20.78
C ASP A 484 -5.90 -16.40 19.65
N GLN A 485 -4.97 -16.58 18.74
CA GLN A 485 -5.07 -17.43 17.55
C GLN A 485 -3.90 -18.43 17.53
N PRO A 486 -3.94 -19.47 18.40
CA PRO A 486 -2.84 -20.43 18.50
C PRO A 486 -2.75 -21.34 17.27
N LYS A 487 -1.56 -21.87 17.03
CA LYS A 487 -1.30 -22.83 15.94
C LYS A 487 -2.19 -24.08 16.08
N PRO A 488 -2.57 -24.72 14.96
CA PRO A 488 -3.54 -25.85 14.99
C PRO A 488 -2.96 -27.14 15.59
N TRP A 489 -1.64 -27.31 15.63
CA TRP A 489 -0.97 -28.52 16.15
C TRP A 489 0.19 -28.16 17.04
N GLU A 490 0.40 -28.98 18.07
CA GLU A 490 1.52 -28.78 19.00
C GLU A 490 2.84 -29.30 18.47
N SER A 491 2.81 -30.46 17.77
CA SER A 491 4.01 -31.07 17.20
C SER A 491 4.58 -30.23 16.06
N HIS A 492 5.89 -30.06 16.05
CA HIS A 492 6.61 -29.38 14.98
C HIS A 492 6.84 -30.25 13.74
N THR A 493 6.56 -31.56 13.82
CA THR A 493 6.56 -32.45 12.67
C THR A 493 5.26 -32.42 11.88
N GLN A 494 4.23 -31.79 12.46
CA GLN A 494 2.91 -31.68 11.83
C GLN A 494 2.78 -30.41 11.00
N SER A 495 2.29 -30.57 9.77
CA SER A 495 2.04 -29.51 8.80
C SER A 495 0.75 -29.79 8.04
N GLY A 496 0.18 -28.78 7.37
CA GLY A 496 -1.02 -28.94 6.56
C GLY A 496 -2.04 -27.83 6.74
N PHE A 497 -3.30 -28.12 6.51
CA PHE A 497 -4.42 -27.20 6.64
C PHE A 497 -5.45 -27.74 7.61
N LEU A 498 -5.89 -26.88 8.52
CA LEU A 498 -7.03 -27.13 9.38
C LEU A 498 -7.97 -25.93 9.26
N THR A 499 -9.21 -26.18 8.85
CA THR A 499 -10.23 -25.15 8.71
C THR A 499 -11.10 -25.09 9.98
N ARG A 500 -12.05 -24.19 9.99
CA ARG A 500 -13.02 -24.05 11.07
C ARG A 500 -14.42 -23.90 10.48
N SER A 501 -15.36 -24.69 10.95
CA SER A 501 -16.77 -24.52 10.59
C SER A 501 -17.26 -23.13 10.99
N THR A 502 -18.16 -22.56 10.21
CA THR A 502 -18.75 -21.23 10.45
C THR A 502 -20.24 -21.29 10.08
N PRO A 503 -21.14 -20.59 10.82
CA PRO A 503 -20.86 -19.81 12.02
C PRO A 503 -20.72 -20.68 13.28
N ASN A 504 -20.06 -20.17 14.28
CA ASN A 504 -19.97 -20.72 15.65
C ASN A 504 -19.29 -22.09 15.77
N GLY A 505 -18.38 -22.43 14.85
CA GLY A 505 -17.61 -23.67 14.96
C GLY A 505 -16.61 -23.63 16.12
N THR A 506 -16.58 -24.72 16.90
CA THR A 506 -15.65 -24.94 18.01
C THR A 506 -14.33 -25.56 17.52
N PHE A 507 -13.38 -25.81 18.43
CA PHE A 507 -12.15 -26.53 18.11
C PHE A 507 -12.38 -27.96 17.59
N ALA A 508 -13.56 -28.55 17.84
CA ALA A 508 -13.92 -29.85 17.33
C ALA A 508 -14.51 -29.84 15.91
N ASN A 509 -14.91 -28.69 15.38
CA ASN A 509 -15.59 -28.56 14.09
C ASN A 509 -14.66 -28.03 13.00
N PHE A 510 -14.09 -28.91 12.20
CA PHE A 510 -13.09 -28.55 11.20
C PHE A 510 -13.00 -29.54 10.04
N ASN A 511 -12.47 -29.10 8.92
CA ASN A 511 -11.90 -29.99 7.91
C ASN A 511 -10.36 -29.85 7.97
N ALA A 512 -9.66 -30.96 7.72
CA ALA A 512 -8.21 -30.94 7.78
C ALA A 512 -7.54 -31.81 6.70
N PHE A 513 -6.38 -31.37 6.29
CA PHE A 513 -5.42 -32.15 5.53
C PHE A 513 -4.04 -31.96 6.21
N ARG A 514 -3.56 -32.99 6.90
CA ARG A 514 -2.36 -32.93 7.74
C ARG A 514 -1.35 -33.97 7.31
N PHE A 515 -0.10 -33.55 7.35
CA PHE A 515 1.07 -34.42 7.32
C PHE A 515 1.69 -34.48 8.71
N ASP A 516 2.21 -35.62 9.07
CA ASP A 516 3.09 -35.79 10.23
C ASP A 516 4.36 -36.48 9.74
N ASP A 517 5.47 -35.74 9.72
CA ASP A 517 6.77 -36.21 9.22
C ASP A 517 7.66 -36.79 10.34
N LYS A 518 7.05 -37.24 11.42
CA LYS A 518 7.79 -37.88 12.52
C LYS A 518 8.32 -39.23 12.05
N LYS A 519 9.67 -39.32 11.91
CA LYS A 519 10.35 -40.51 11.42
C LYS A 519 9.90 -41.80 12.10
N GLY A 520 9.42 -42.76 11.33
CA GLY A 520 8.88 -44.04 11.78
C GLY A 520 7.43 -43.99 12.26
N SER A 521 6.77 -42.85 12.11
CA SER A 521 5.34 -42.64 12.44
C SER A 521 4.72 -41.64 11.49
N GLU A 522 5.22 -41.58 10.25
CA GLU A 522 4.77 -40.67 9.21
C GLU A 522 3.30 -40.94 8.89
N GLN A 523 2.53 -39.86 8.72
CA GLN A 523 1.09 -39.95 8.45
C GLN A 523 0.62 -38.84 7.51
N VAL A 524 -0.22 -39.22 6.55
CA VAL A 524 -1.10 -38.27 5.85
C VAL A 524 -2.52 -38.51 6.36
N TRP A 525 -3.17 -37.47 6.82
CA TRP A 525 -4.50 -37.51 7.39
C TRP A 525 -5.42 -36.50 6.74
N LEU A 526 -6.53 -37.02 6.18
CA LEU A 526 -7.60 -36.22 5.60
C LEU A 526 -8.85 -36.38 6.44
N HIS A 527 -9.44 -35.28 6.86
CA HIS A 527 -10.62 -35.21 7.70
C HIS A 527 -11.65 -34.26 7.10
N ALA A 528 -12.86 -34.73 6.91
CA ALA A 528 -14.02 -33.93 6.55
C ALA A 528 -15.01 -33.91 7.73
N GLU A 529 -15.39 -32.73 8.18
CA GLU A 529 -16.34 -32.53 9.28
C GLU A 529 -17.73 -33.12 8.97
N LYS A 530 -18.12 -33.11 7.71
CA LYS A 530 -19.44 -33.64 7.32
C LYS A 530 -19.37 -34.50 6.06
N ASN A 531 -19.14 -33.88 4.90
CA ASN A 531 -19.16 -34.56 3.62
C ASN A 531 -17.80 -34.44 2.98
N GLN A 532 -17.40 -35.48 2.25
CA GLN A 532 -16.25 -35.46 1.37
C GLN A 532 -16.67 -35.98 -0.01
N ASP A 533 -16.44 -35.18 -1.03
CA ASP A 533 -16.68 -35.53 -2.43
C ASP A 533 -15.33 -35.60 -3.15
N ILE A 534 -15.11 -36.65 -3.92
CA ILE A 534 -13.93 -36.82 -4.77
C ILE A 534 -14.41 -37.03 -6.20
N GLU A 535 -13.95 -36.22 -7.10
CA GLU A 535 -14.26 -36.30 -8.53
C GLU A 535 -12.94 -36.40 -9.31
N VAL A 536 -12.87 -37.39 -10.20
CA VAL A 536 -11.72 -37.67 -11.05
C VAL A 536 -12.21 -37.81 -12.48
N GLU A 537 -11.79 -36.90 -13.37
CA GLU A 537 -12.28 -36.79 -14.75
C GLU A 537 -11.79 -37.92 -15.68
N ASN A 538 -10.72 -38.59 -15.36
CA ASN A 538 -10.13 -39.62 -16.16
C ASN A 538 -9.78 -40.84 -15.30
N ASP A 539 -8.53 -41.03 -14.92
CA ASP A 539 -8.06 -42.23 -14.26
C ASP A 539 -7.69 -41.97 -12.80
N GLU A 540 -8.07 -42.88 -11.90
CA GLU A 540 -7.62 -42.91 -10.53
C GLU A 540 -6.86 -44.22 -10.26
N THR A 541 -5.65 -44.13 -9.70
CA THR A 541 -4.79 -45.28 -9.41
C THR A 541 -4.37 -45.25 -7.93
N HIS A 542 -4.53 -46.41 -7.26
CA HIS A 542 -4.19 -46.55 -5.87
C HIS A 542 -3.19 -47.69 -5.61
N TRP A 543 -2.17 -47.47 -4.80
CA TRP A 543 -1.27 -48.52 -4.32
C TRP A 543 -1.10 -48.42 -2.82
N VAL A 544 -1.30 -49.52 -2.11
CA VAL A 544 -1.16 -49.63 -0.65
C VAL A 544 -0.10 -50.69 -0.34
N GLY A 545 1.05 -50.25 0.22
CA GLY A 545 2.20 -51.12 0.45
C GLY A 545 2.02 -52.14 1.58
N HIS A 546 1.07 -51.93 2.47
CA HIS A 546 0.82 -52.85 3.59
C HIS A 546 -0.70 -53.01 3.82
N ASP A 547 -1.28 -52.40 4.83
CA ASP A 547 -2.69 -52.62 5.21
C ASP A 547 -3.58 -51.49 4.73
N ARG A 548 -4.79 -51.85 4.24
CA ARG A 548 -5.89 -50.93 4.00
C ARG A 548 -7.05 -51.30 4.88
N ARG A 549 -7.65 -50.33 5.62
CA ARG A 549 -8.88 -50.49 6.39
C ARG A 549 -9.92 -49.50 5.94
N LYS A 550 -11.17 -49.96 5.81
CA LYS A 550 -12.32 -49.11 5.49
C LYS A 550 -13.45 -49.42 6.48
N THR A 551 -13.98 -48.40 7.13
CA THR A 551 -15.13 -48.50 8.02
C THR A 551 -16.19 -47.52 7.57
N ILE A 552 -17.43 -47.98 7.48
CA ILE A 552 -18.58 -47.15 7.10
C ILE A 552 -19.67 -47.44 8.11
N ASP A 553 -20.10 -46.42 8.86
CA ASP A 553 -21.04 -46.59 9.98
C ASP A 553 -22.48 -46.75 9.53
N HIS A 554 -22.81 -46.38 8.28
CA HIS A 554 -24.18 -46.48 7.76
C HIS A 554 -24.23 -47.19 6.42
N ASP A 555 -24.34 -46.51 5.30
CA ASP A 555 -24.54 -47.09 3.98
C ASP A 555 -23.34 -46.89 3.06
N GLU A 556 -23.05 -47.89 2.23
CA GLU A 556 -22.12 -47.77 1.11
C GLU A 556 -22.85 -48.11 -0.19
N THR A 557 -22.71 -47.24 -1.18
CA THR A 557 -23.19 -47.51 -2.54
C THR A 557 -22.03 -47.42 -3.55
N THR A 558 -21.81 -48.46 -4.33
CA THR A 558 -20.80 -48.47 -5.38
C THR A 558 -21.49 -48.66 -6.73
N HIS A 559 -21.28 -47.79 -7.67
CA HIS A 559 -21.78 -47.88 -9.04
C HIS A 559 -20.65 -47.81 -10.06
N ILE A 560 -20.46 -48.90 -10.81
CA ILE A 560 -19.40 -49.01 -11.83
C ILE A 560 -20.10 -49.19 -13.19
N LYS A 561 -19.89 -48.22 -14.07
CA LYS A 561 -20.59 -48.18 -15.38
C LYS A 561 -20.04 -49.13 -16.41
N HIS A 562 -18.84 -49.62 -16.26
CA HIS A 562 -18.18 -50.53 -17.18
C HIS A 562 -17.66 -51.78 -16.44
N ASP A 563 -16.37 -51.98 -16.37
CA ASP A 563 -15.80 -53.21 -15.82
C ASP A 563 -15.23 -53.01 -14.42
N ARG A 564 -15.33 -54.04 -13.58
CA ARG A 564 -14.66 -54.11 -12.28
C ARG A 564 -13.81 -55.35 -12.23
N ASP A 565 -12.51 -55.19 -12.08
CA ASP A 565 -11.57 -56.25 -11.80
C ASP A 565 -11.09 -56.18 -10.36
N GLU A 566 -11.17 -57.27 -9.63
CA GLU A 566 -10.73 -57.37 -8.24
C GLU A 566 -9.85 -58.62 -8.08
N THR A 567 -8.64 -58.45 -7.55
CA THR A 567 -7.68 -59.49 -7.25
C THR A 567 -7.27 -59.45 -5.80
N VAL A 568 -7.41 -60.57 -5.10
CA VAL A 568 -6.92 -60.77 -3.75
C VAL A 568 -5.95 -61.94 -3.75
N ASP A 569 -4.63 -61.67 -3.56
CA ASP A 569 -3.59 -62.69 -3.60
C ASP A 569 -3.61 -63.67 -2.44
N ASN A 570 -4.29 -63.34 -1.37
CA ASN A 570 -4.34 -64.20 -0.19
C ASN A 570 -5.80 -64.47 0.21
N ASN A 571 -6.26 -63.87 1.28
CA ASN A 571 -7.60 -64.19 1.83
C ASN A 571 -8.57 -63.02 1.70
N GLU A 572 -9.76 -63.28 1.25
CA GLU A 572 -10.90 -62.38 1.36
C GLU A 572 -11.92 -62.93 2.32
N THR A 573 -12.47 -62.07 3.17
CA THR A 573 -13.56 -62.44 4.10
C THR A 573 -14.67 -61.40 4.02
N ILE A 574 -15.85 -61.88 3.66
CA ILE A 574 -17.09 -61.06 3.61
C ILE A 574 -18.07 -61.57 4.66
N ALA A 575 -18.50 -60.72 5.58
CA ALA A 575 -19.49 -61.01 6.57
C ALA A 575 -20.70 -60.07 6.41
N ILE A 576 -21.86 -60.60 6.13
CA ILE A 576 -23.11 -59.88 5.97
C ILE A 576 -24.11 -60.36 7.03
N HIS A 577 -24.49 -59.54 7.98
CA HIS A 577 -25.42 -59.86 9.06
C HIS A 577 -26.90 -59.70 8.64
N GLY A 578 -27.16 -59.10 7.52
CA GLY A 578 -28.48 -58.94 6.92
C GLY A 578 -28.64 -59.75 5.62
N MET A 579 -29.40 -59.19 4.71
CA MET A 579 -29.64 -59.82 3.41
C MET A 579 -28.60 -59.33 2.38
N ARG A 580 -28.01 -60.23 1.59
CA ARG A 580 -27.24 -59.90 0.41
C ARG A 580 -28.06 -60.22 -0.81
N THR A 581 -28.13 -59.26 -1.75
CA THR A 581 -28.72 -59.47 -3.05
C THR A 581 -27.64 -59.16 -4.10
N GLU A 582 -27.43 -60.07 -5.05
CA GLU A 582 -26.51 -59.88 -6.17
C GLU A 582 -27.26 -60.16 -7.48
N THR A 583 -27.10 -59.27 -8.47
CA THR A 583 -27.70 -59.39 -9.76
C THR A 583 -26.63 -59.19 -10.85
N VAL A 584 -26.45 -60.17 -11.72
CA VAL A 584 -25.53 -60.11 -12.87
C VAL A 584 -26.35 -60.27 -14.15
N ASP A 585 -26.38 -59.19 -14.97
CA ASP A 585 -27.21 -59.15 -16.18
C ASP A 585 -26.60 -59.94 -17.40
N LYS A 586 -25.33 -60.32 -17.31
CA LYS A 586 -24.60 -61.03 -18.40
C LYS A 586 -23.93 -62.29 -17.83
N ASP A 587 -22.72 -62.57 -18.27
CA ASP A 587 -21.98 -63.78 -17.95
C ASP A 587 -21.16 -63.63 -16.67
N GLU A 588 -21.16 -64.64 -15.81
CA GLU A 588 -20.30 -64.79 -14.64
C GLU A 588 -19.35 -65.99 -14.85
N LYS A 589 -18.06 -65.81 -14.51
CA LYS A 589 -17.07 -66.88 -14.54
C LYS A 589 -16.37 -67.02 -13.19
N ILE A 590 -16.48 -68.19 -12.56
CA ILE A 590 -15.76 -68.51 -11.32
C ILE A 590 -14.75 -69.62 -11.61
N THR A 591 -13.48 -69.44 -11.21
CA THR A 591 -12.45 -70.47 -11.29
C THR A 591 -11.88 -70.75 -9.93
N ILE A 592 -11.96 -71.95 -9.41
CA ILE A 592 -11.45 -72.39 -8.12
C ILE A 592 -10.44 -73.48 -8.34
N HIS A 593 -9.18 -73.20 -8.03
CA HIS A 593 -8.08 -74.17 -8.24
C HIS A 593 -7.92 -75.13 -7.09
N MET A 594 -8.58 -74.89 -5.99
CA MET A 594 -8.54 -75.79 -4.78
C MET A 594 -9.95 -76.10 -4.27
N ASN A 595 -10.17 -76.18 -3.02
CA ASN A 595 -11.46 -76.66 -2.43
C ASN A 595 -12.47 -75.51 -2.29
N ARG A 596 -13.74 -75.79 -2.60
CA ARG A 596 -14.90 -74.97 -2.26
C ARG A 596 -15.71 -75.67 -1.16
N THR A 597 -16.01 -74.98 -0.05
CA THR A 597 -16.93 -75.46 0.99
C THR A 597 -18.08 -74.48 1.09
N GLU A 598 -19.30 -74.99 1.05
CA GLU A 598 -20.54 -74.22 1.17
C GLU A 598 -21.44 -74.89 2.20
N VAL A 599 -22.04 -74.14 3.12
CA VAL A 599 -22.95 -74.60 4.15
C VAL A 599 -24.19 -73.71 4.16
N VAL A 600 -25.35 -74.28 3.95
CA VAL A 600 -26.64 -73.60 4.04
C VAL A 600 -27.49 -74.29 5.12
N ASP A 601 -27.74 -73.56 6.22
CA ASP A 601 -28.47 -74.12 7.39
C ASP A 601 -29.96 -74.35 7.15
N LYS A 602 -30.52 -73.80 6.10
CA LYS A 602 -31.93 -73.92 5.75
C LYS A 602 -32.11 -74.34 4.28
N GLU A 603 -32.92 -73.62 3.53
CA GLU A 603 -33.20 -73.97 2.13
C GLU A 603 -32.30 -73.18 1.16
N GLU A 604 -31.74 -73.91 0.22
CA GLU A 604 -31.11 -73.32 -0.95
C GLU A 604 -32.01 -73.61 -2.17
N ASN A 605 -32.45 -72.55 -2.85
CA ASN A 605 -33.26 -72.66 -4.05
C ASN A 605 -32.50 -72.11 -5.26
N ILE A 606 -32.08 -72.94 -6.17
CA ILE A 606 -31.40 -72.55 -7.39
C ILE A 606 -32.35 -72.77 -8.58
N THR A 607 -32.69 -71.69 -9.31
CA THR A 607 -33.51 -71.80 -10.53
C THR A 607 -32.72 -71.27 -11.72
N ILE A 608 -32.52 -72.08 -12.74
CA ILE A 608 -31.77 -71.71 -13.96
C ILE A 608 -32.67 -71.95 -15.18
N HIS A 609 -33.04 -70.85 -15.85
CA HIS A 609 -33.87 -70.89 -17.07
C HIS A 609 -33.11 -71.13 -18.36
N GLY A 610 -31.77 -71.13 -18.31
CA GLY A 610 -30.88 -71.39 -19.47
C GLY A 610 -30.06 -72.66 -19.28
N GLY A 611 -28.94 -72.76 -19.98
CA GLY A 611 -28.02 -73.88 -19.80
C GLY A 611 -27.07 -73.68 -18.61
N ARG A 612 -26.95 -74.60 -17.69
CA ARG A 612 -25.89 -74.75 -16.70
C ARG A 612 -24.91 -75.80 -17.17
N THR A 613 -23.64 -75.45 -17.29
CA THR A 613 -22.57 -76.42 -17.42
C THR A 613 -21.72 -76.42 -16.16
N GLU A 614 -21.72 -77.48 -15.45
CA GLU A 614 -20.82 -77.71 -14.33
C GLU A 614 -19.84 -78.77 -14.70
N GLN A 615 -18.53 -78.49 -14.57
CA GLN A 615 -17.47 -79.46 -14.82
C GLN A 615 -16.55 -79.45 -13.58
N VAL A 616 -16.52 -80.58 -12.92
CA VAL A 616 -15.63 -80.84 -11.78
C VAL A 616 -14.65 -81.92 -12.23
N ASP A 617 -13.37 -81.52 -12.39
CA ASP A 617 -12.34 -82.48 -12.90
C ASP A 617 -11.83 -83.44 -11.81
N LYS A 618 -12.22 -83.22 -10.55
CA LYS A 618 -11.94 -84.10 -9.40
C LYS A 618 -13.19 -84.17 -8.53
N ASP A 619 -13.06 -84.65 -7.32
CA ASP A 619 -14.17 -84.87 -6.44
C ASP A 619 -14.88 -83.55 -6.06
N GLU A 620 -16.12 -83.44 -6.39
CA GLU A 620 -17.02 -82.40 -5.84
C GLU A 620 -17.53 -82.90 -4.49
N ASN A 621 -17.09 -82.28 -3.43
CA ASN A 621 -17.64 -82.55 -2.11
C ASN A 621 -18.74 -81.54 -1.80
N ILE A 622 -19.87 -81.80 -2.34
CA ILE A 622 -21.10 -81.18 -1.90
C ILE A 622 -21.54 -82.00 -0.70
N ASN A 623 -21.25 -81.47 0.50
CA ASN A 623 -21.70 -82.14 1.68
C ASN A 623 -23.12 -81.67 1.99
N ILE A 624 -24.02 -82.15 1.19
CA ILE A 624 -25.45 -82.12 1.37
C ILE A 624 -25.79 -83.48 1.95
N ASP A 625 -26.41 -83.53 3.08
CA ASP A 625 -26.92 -84.85 3.65
C ASP A 625 -27.87 -85.55 2.67
N GLY A 626 -28.05 -85.00 1.48
CA GLY A 626 -28.69 -85.56 0.31
C GLY A 626 -27.92 -85.25 -0.94
N ASN A 627 -28.25 -85.81 -2.07
CA ASN A 627 -27.62 -85.59 -3.35
C ASN A 627 -28.05 -84.20 -3.94
N ARG A 628 -27.10 -83.36 -4.35
CA ARG A 628 -27.36 -82.20 -5.18
C ARG A 628 -27.21 -82.57 -6.64
N THR A 629 -28.26 -82.35 -7.44
CA THR A 629 -28.17 -82.42 -8.87
C THR A 629 -28.64 -81.10 -9.43
N GLU A 630 -27.77 -80.42 -10.20
CA GLU A 630 -28.10 -79.15 -10.81
C GLU A 630 -28.01 -79.30 -12.33
N ALA A 631 -29.05 -78.85 -13.05
CA ALA A 631 -29.03 -78.79 -14.49
C ALA A 631 -29.60 -77.46 -14.96
N VAL A 632 -28.76 -76.65 -15.59
CA VAL A 632 -29.15 -75.33 -16.11
C VAL A 632 -29.11 -75.37 -17.61
N ALA A 633 -30.20 -74.98 -18.29
CA ALA A 633 -30.32 -75.14 -19.78
C ALA A 633 -29.84 -73.91 -20.55
N LYS A 634 -29.73 -72.72 -20.00
CA LYS A 634 -29.30 -71.53 -20.73
C LYS A 634 -28.55 -70.48 -19.89
N ASP A 635 -29.09 -69.88 -18.91
CA ASP A 635 -28.51 -68.80 -18.11
C ASP A 635 -28.46 -69.19 -16.61
N GLU A 636 -27.50 -68.68 -15.88
CA GLU A 636 -27.38 -68.89 -14.44
C GLU A 636 -27.54 -67.56 -13.69
N ASP A 637 -28.48 -67.55 -12.74
CA ASP A 637 -28.64 -66.46 -11.78
C ASP A 637 -28.18 -66.91 -10.40
N ILE A 638 -27.16 -66.26 -9.87
CA ILE A 638 -26.68 -66.57 -8.53
C ILE A 638 -27.04 -65.42 -7.57
N THR A 639 -27.87 -65.76 -6.56
CA THR A 639 -28.11 -64.85 -5.44
C THR A 639 -27.38 -65.36 -4.22
N ILE A 640 -26.43 -64.61 -3.69
CA ILE A 640 -25.63 -65.00 -2.51
C ILE A 640 -26.07 -64.15 -1.32
N GLY A 641 -26.66 -64.81 -0.33
CA GLY A 641 -27.18 -64.18 0.88
C GLY A 641 -26.28 -64.31 2.12
N GLY A 642 -25.05 -64.73 2.00
CA GLY A 642 -24.14 -65.00 3.10
C GLY A 642 -22.71 -64.50 2.91
N ASN A 643 -21.79 -65.01 3.68
CA ASN A 643 -20.37 -64.66 3.60
C ASN A 643 -19.69 -65.37 2.42
N ARG A 644 -18.87 -64.67 1.66
CA ARG A 644 -17.99 -65.26 0.66
C ARG A 644 -16.53 -65.03 1.06
N THR A 645 -15.75 -66.13 1.12
CA THR A 645 -14.30 -66.07 1.34
C THR A 645 -13.63 -66.55 0.06
N GLU A 646 -12.74 -65.77 -0.49
CA GLU A 646 -11.97 -66.11 -1.69
C GLU A 646 -10.47 -65.93 -1.40
N SER A 647 -9.66 -66.89 -1.80
CA SER A 647 -8.20 -66.86 -1.59
C SER A 647 -7.49 -67.22 -2.89
N VAL A 648 -6.62 -66.36 -3.35
CA VAL A 648 -5.76 -66.54 -4.54
C VAL A 648 -4.32 -66.64 -4.09
N ALA A 649 -3.64 -67.78 -4.36
CA ALA A 649 -2.33 -68.10 -3.79
C ALA A 649 -1.15 -67.73 -4.70
N LYS A 650 -1.34 -67.07 -5.80
CA LYS A 650 -0.24 -66.63 -6.76
C LYS A 650 -0.60 -65.31 -7.41
N ASP A 651 0.35 -64.83 -8.18
CA ASP A 651 0.28 -63.55 -8.88
C ASP A 651 -0.92 -63.42 -9.82
N GLU A 652 -1.52 -62.25 -9.87
CA GLU A 652 -2.56 -61.90 -10.79
C GLU A 652 -2.09 -60.81 -11.76
N ASP A 653 -2.21 -61.04 -13.03
CA ASP A 653 -1.96 -60.09 -14.11
C ASP A 653 -3.29 -59.59 -14.69
N ILE A 654 -3.57 -58.33 -14.58
CA ILE A 654 -4.75 -57.70 -15.17
C ILE A 654 -4.33 -56.95 -16.42
N SER A 655 -4.82 -57.44 -17.59
CA SER A 655 -4.65 -56.74 -18.86
C SER A 655 -6.00 -56.28 -19.41
N ILE A 656 -6.17 -54.98 -19.58
CA ILE A 656 -7.39 -54.39 -20.10
C ILE A 656 -7.11 -53.75 -21.45
N ASN A 657 -7.61 -54.36 -22.52
CA ASN A 657 -7.46 -53.86 -23.90
C ASN A 657 -8.47 -52.74 -24.26
N GLY A 658 -9.35 -52.38 -23.36
CA GLY A 658 -10.37 -51.32 -23.51
C GLY A 658 -10.29 -50.27 -22.43
N SER A 659 -11.32 -49.48 -22.28
CA SER A 659 -11.41 -48.49 -21.26
C SER A 659 -11.82 -49.07 -19.90
N ARG A 660 -11.19 -48.60 -18.81
CA ARG A 660 -11.65 -48.85 -17.44
C ARG A 660 -12.18 -47.55 -16.87
N THR A 661 -13.36 -47.59 -16.33
CA THR A 661 -13.92 -46.51 -15.53
C THR A 661 -14.13 -47.00 -14.10
N GLU A 662 -13.71 -46.26 -13.14
CA GLU A 662 -13.90 -46.58 -11.73
C GLU A 662 -14.50 -45.36 -11.06
N GLU A 663 -15.58 -45.57 -10.33
CA GLU A 663 -16.26 -44.55 -9.56
C GLU A 663 -16.32 -44.99 -8.11
N VAL A 664 -15.72 -44.20 -7.24
CA VAL A 664 -15.71 -44.42 -5.80
C VAL A 664 -16.55 -43.33 -5.13
N ALA A 665 -17.76 -43.72 -4.70
CA ALA A 665 -18.74 -42.75 -4.16
C ALA A 665 -18.40 -42.17 -2.79
N LYS A 666 -17.36 -42.65 -2.11
CA LYS A 666 -16.90 -42.14 -0.81
C LYS A 666 -15.38 -41.99 -0.78
N ASP A 667 -14.70 -42.58 0.16
CA ASP A 667 -13.26 -42.36 0.34
C ASP A 667 -12.45 -43.42 -0.38
N GLU A 668 -11.41 -43.02 -1.05
CA GLU A 668 -10.38 -43.87 -1.60
C GLU A 668 -9.03 -43.52 -0.98
N SER A 669 -8.27 -44.49 -0.51
CA SER A 669 -6.96 -44.28 0.09
C SER A 669 -5.93 -45.19 -0.55
N ILE A 670 -4.84 -44.63 -1.06
CA ILE A 670 -3.74 -45.38 -1.66
C ILE A 670 -2.47 -45.19 -0.87
N ALA A 671 -1.82 -46.25 -0.44
CA ALA A 671 -0.48 -46.22 0.14
C ALA A 671 0.48 -47.09 -0.67
N ILE A 672 1.60 -46.52 -1.08
CA ILE A 672 2.63 -47.20 -1.88
C ILE A 672 3.95 -47.22 -1.11
N ALA A 673 4.45 -48.39 -0.69
CA ALA A 673 5.71 -48.49 0.03
C ALA A 673 6.96 -48.51 -0.89
N GLY A 674 6.76 -48.74 -2.18
CA GLY A 674 7.84 -48.69 -3.18
C GLY A 674 7.74 -47.50 -4.12
N GLY A 675 8.35 -47.58 -5.27
CA GLY A 675 8.25 -46.54 -6.30
C GLY A 675 6.95 -46.63 -7.10
N ARG A 676 6.30 -45.48 -7.37
CA ARG A 676 5.25 -45.36 -8.37
C ARG A 676 5.85 -44.73 -9.63
N THR A 677 5.65 -45.36 -10.75
CA THR A 677 5.96 -44.78 -12.07
C THR A 677 4.64 -44.58 -12.81
N GLU A 678 4.37 -43.37 -13.22
CA GLU A 678 3.23 -43.07 -14.08
C GLU A 678 3.73 -42.46 -15.39
N THR A 679 3.25 -42.99 -16.49
CA THR A 679 3.61 -42.49 -17.81
C THR A 679 2.34 -42.16 -18.59
N VAL A 680 2.13 -40.89 -18.85
CA VAL A 680 0.99 -40.39 -19.63
C VAL A 680 1.47 -39.98 -21.01
N GLY A 681 1.09 -40.73 -22.01
CA GLY A 681 1.61 -40.57 -23.41
C GLY A 681 1.08 -39.31 -24.12
N LYS A 682 0.02 -38.68 -23.67
CA LYS A 682 -0.55 -37.49 -24.31
C LYS A 682 -0.74 -36.29 -23.37
N GLY A 683 -1.58 -36.34 -22.40
CA GLY A 683 -1.84 -35.23 -21.50
C GLY A 683 -2.48 -35.70 -20.21
N GLU A 684 -2.03 -35.13 -19.10
CA GLU A 684 -2.60 -35.32 -17.77
C GLU A 684 -3.33 -34.06 -17.39
N GLY A 685 -4.55 -34.19 -16.88
CA GLY A 685 -5.32 -33.09 -16.29
C GLY A 685 -5.78 -33.45 -14.90
N ILE A 686 -5.35 -32.69 -13.90
CA ILE A 686 -5.79 -32.86 -12.52
C ILE A 686 -6.66 -31.66 -12.13
N THR A 687 -7.93 -31.91 -11.87
CA THR A 687 -8.86 -30.89 -11.37
C THR A 687 -9.25 -31.24 -9.94
N VAL A 688 -8.97 -30.33 -9.02
CA VAL A 688 -9.34 -30.48 -7.59
C VAL A 688 -10.19 -29.28 -7.22
N THR A 689 -11.47 -29.53 -6.92
CA THR A 689 -12.41 -28.47 -6.53
C THR A 689 -12.18 -27.96 -5.10
N GLY A 690 -11.51 -28.77 -4.27
CA GLY A 690 -11.06 -28.38 -2.92
C GLY A 690 -9.57 -28.04 -2.86
N GLY A 691 -8.93 -28.26 -1.74
CA GLY A 691 -7.51 -28.04 -1.57
C GLY A 691 -6.65 -29.20 -2.09
N ARG A 692 -5.53 -28.90 -2.73
CA ARG A 692 -4.47 -29.87 -3.02
C ARG A 692 -3.21 -29.51 -2.25
N THR A 693 -2.65 -30.48 -1.54
CA THR A 693 -1.35 -30.34 -0.89
C THR A 693 -0.42 -31.43 -1.40
N VAL A 694 0.80 -31.03 -1.67
CA VAL A 694 1.90 -31.95 -2.01
C VAL A 694 2.98 -31.78 -0.95
N SER A 695 3.35 -32.90 -0.28
CA SER A 695 4.47 -32.92 0.68
C SER A 695 5.48 -33.96 0.24
N ILE A 696 6.71 -33.55 0.09
CA ILE A 696 7.81 -34.38 -0.34
C ILE A 696 8.89 -34.34 0.72
N GLY A 697 9.21 -35.51 1.32
CA GLY A 697 10.11 -35.58 2.48
C GLY A 697 11.61 -35.46 2.18
N LYS A 698 11.99 -35.41 0.89
CA LYS A 698 13.39 -35.22 0.47
C LYS A 698 13.48 -34.18 -0.65
N ASP A 699 13.59 -34.62 -1.88
CA ASP A 699 13.80 -33.75 -3.02
C ASP A 699 12.58 -33.77 -3.97
N ASP A 700 12.13 -32.61 -4.39
CA ASP A 700 11.19 -32.46 -5.49
C ASP A 700 11.91 -31.84 -6.68
N SER A 701 11.75 -32.45 -7.85
CA SER A 701 12.33 -31.96 -9.09
C SER A 701 11.25 -31.83 -10.16
N LEU A 702 10.94 -30.63 -10.50
CA LEU A 702 10.04 -30.31 -11.62
C LEU A 702 10.85 -29.90 -12.85
N THR A 703 10.83 -30.71 -13.88
CA THR A 703 11.44 -30.39 -15.17
C THR A 703 10.36 -30.11 -16.20
N VAL A 704 10.33 -28.91 -16.76
CA VAL A 704 9.35 -28.49 -17.74
C VAL A 704 10.07 -28.14 -19.05
N GLY A 705 9.78 -28.86 -20.13
CA GLY A 705 10.47 -28.70 -21.41
C GLY A 705 10.22 -27.36 -22.14
N LYS A 706 9.19 -26.61 -21.80
CA LYS A 706 8.88 -25.30 -22.40
C LYS A 706 8.59 -24.23 -21.36
N ASN A 707 7.43 -24.18 -20.77
CA ASN A 707 7.02 -23.09 -19.88
C ASN A 707 6.43 -23.65 -18.58
N LEU A 708 6.94 -23.21 -17.45
CA LEU A 708 6.27 -23.36 -16.16
C LEU A 708 5.54 -22.06 -15.83
N ILE A 709 4.23 -22.14 -15.68
CA ILE A 709 3.41 -21.00 -15.28
C ILE A 709 2.80 -21.29 -13.92
N ILE A 710 3.23 -20.56 -12.92
CA ILE A 710 2.64 -20.60 -11.58
C ILE A 710 1.81 -19.35 -11.41
N LYS A 711 0.50 -19.52 -11.28
CA LYS A 711 -0.43 -18.43 -11.06
C LYS A 711 -1.20 -18.70 -9.79
N ALA A 712 -1.18 -17.78 -8.89
CA ALA A 712 -1.96 -17.83 -7.66
C ALA A 712 -2.92 -16.64 -7.63
N ALA A 713 -4.18 -16.82 -7.18
CA ALA A 713 -5.14 -15.73 -7.09
C ALA A 713 -4.73 -14.71 -6.04
N ASP A 714 -4.12 -15.12 -4.96
CA ASP A 714 -3.84 -14.26 -3.82
C ASP A 714 -2.36 -14.23 -3.41
N SER A 715 -1.64 -15.34 -3.31
CA SER A 715 -0.18 -15.29 -3.15
C SER A 715 0.57 -16.52 -3.63
N ILE A 716 1.82 -16.30 -3.98
CA ILE A 716 2.82 -17.33 -4.09
C ILE A 716 3.82 -17.11 -2.96
N SER A 717 3.97 -18.12 -2.11
CA SER A 717 5.00 -18.12 -1.07
C SER A 717 5.98 -19.26 -1.35
N ILE A 718 7.24 -18.92 -1.43
CA ILE A 718 8.34 -19.87 -1.50
C ILE A 718 9.16 -19.65 -0.25
N THR A 719 9.19 -20.64 0.64
CA THR A 719 9.85 -20.51 1.94
C THR A 719 10.76 -21.68 2.19
N THR A 720 11.94 -21.43 2.68
CA THR A 720 12.87 -22.43 3.19
C THR A 720 13.52 -21.93 4.48
N GLY A 721 13.24 -22.61 5.61
CA GLY A 721 13.67 -22.15 6.92
C GLY A 721 13.20 -20.73 7.24
N SER A 722 14.12 -19.82 7.45
CA SER A 722 13.83 -18.39 7.69
C SER A 722 13.83 -17.54 6.42
N ALA A 723 14.09 -18.13 5.26
CA ALA A 723 14.11 -17.43 3.99
C ALA A 723 12.82 -17.62 3.21
N SER A 724 12.33 -16.57 2.60
CA SER A 724 11.11 -16.64 1.79
C SER A 724 11.08 -15.63 0.65
N ILE A 725 10.38 -16.02 -0.42
CA ILE A 725 9.93 -15.12 -1.47
C ILE A 725 8.40 -15.19 -1.50
N VAL A 726 7.76 -14.07 -1.29
CA VAL A 726 6.30 -13.98 -1.30
C VAL A 726 5.87 -12.95 -2.33
N MET A 727 5.07 -13.38 -3.27
CA MET A 727 4.46 -12.52 -4.29
C MET A 727 2.95 -12.48 -4.06
N LYS A 728 2.35 -11.33 -4.17
CA LYS A 728 0.95 -11.10 -3.86
C LYS A 728 0.19 -10.45 -5.01
N LYS A 729 -1.13 -10.61 -5.04
CA LYS A 729 -2.01 -10.09 -6.10
C LYS A 729 -2.02 -8.57 -6.24
N ASP A 730 -1.60 -7.87 -5.24
CA ASP A 730 -1.44 -6.41 -5.24
C ASP A 730 -0.15 -5.93 -5.88
N GLY A 731 0.63 -6.84 -6.42
CA GLY A 731 1.93 -6.55 -7.01
C GLY A 731 3.08 -6.50 -6.02
N THR A 732 2.84 -6.73 -4.72
CA THR A 732 3.93 -6.78 -3.74
C THR A 732 4.77 -8.02 -3.91
N ILE A 733 6.07 -7.84 -3.99
CA ILE A 733 7.07 -8.92 -3.89
C ILE A 733 7.92 -8.68 -2.65
N LYS A 734 7.92 -9.64 -1.75
CA LYS A 734 8.76 -9.63 -0.55
C LYS A 734 9.75 -10.77 -0.60
N ILE A 735 11.02 -10.44 -0.47
CA ILE A 735 12.11 -11.41 -0.35
C ILE A 735 12.71 -11.25 1.04
N MET A 736 12.73 -12.33 1.80
CA MET A 736 13.31 -12.38 3.14
C MET A 736 14.32 -13.51 3.24
N GLY A 737 15.38 -13.27 3.91
CA GLY A 737 16.41 -14.25 4.22
C GLY A 737 17.44 -13.65 5.17
N LYS A 738 18.23 -14.49 5.79
CA LYS A 738 19.35 -14.05 6.64
C LYS A 738 20.39 -13.28 5.80
N ASP A 739 20.70 -13.84 4.65
CA ASP A 739 21.60 -13.23 3.67
C ASP A 739 20.90 -13.31 2.29
N ILE A 740 20.71 -12.18 1.65
CA ILE A 740 20.10 -12.09 0.33
C ILE A 740 21.14 -11.52 -0.62
N THR A 741 21.55 -12.32 -1.58
CA THR A 741 22.45 -11.89 -2.66
C THR A 741 21.63 -11.74 -3.94
N ILE A 742 21.74 -10.61 -4.57
CA ILE A 742 21.22 -10.38 -5.92
C ILE A 742 22.41 -10.15 -6.82
N ASP A 743 22.75 -11.15 -7.61
CA ASP A 743 23.88 -11.14 -8.51
C ASP A 743 23.41 -11.24 -9.96
N GLY A 744 23.92 -10.40 -10.81
CA GLY A 744 23.56 -10.36 -12.22
C GLY A 744 24.78 -10.18 -13.10
N SER A 745 24.97 -11.06 -14.06
CA SER A 745 26.02 -10.92 -15.08
C SER A 745 25.82 -9.71 -16.01
N GLY A 746 24.72 -8.99 -15.86
CA GLY A 746 24.39 -7.78 -16.61
C GLY A 746 23.91 -6.67 -15.67
N LYS A 747 22.92 -5.91 -16.10
CA LYS A 747 22.41 -4.76 -15.37
C LYS A 747 21.28 -5.13 -14.42
N ILE A 748 21.43 -4.84 -13.14
CA ILE A 748 20.37 -4.89 -12.16
C ILE A 748 19.75 -3.51 -12.03
N ASN A 749 18.46 -3.35 -12.39
CA ASN A 749 17.74 -2.10 -12.25
C ASN A 749 16.76 -2.19 -11.07
N VAL A 750 16.95 -1.36 -10.07
CA VAL A 750 16.00 -1.17 -8.99
C VAL A 750 15.36 0.19 -9.14
N LYS A 751 14.07 0.23 -9.43
CA LYS A 751 13.32 1.46 -9.65
C LYS A 751 12.00 1.42 -8.88
N ALA A 752 11.66 2.51 -8.27
CA ALA A 752 10.34 2.73 -7.66
C ALA A 752 9.79 4.06 -8.16
N SER A 753 8.47 4.17 -8.26
CA SER A 753 7.80 5.44 -8.60
C SER A 753 7.81 6.43 -7.44
N SER A 754 8.02 5.95 -6.21
CA SER A 754 8.13 6.75 -5.00
C SER A 754 9.56 6.63 -4.44
N ASN A 755 9.78 5.75 -3.50
CA ASN A 755 11.08 5.61 -2.85
C ASN A 755 11.63 4.19 -2.96
N VAL A 756 12.92 4.07 -3.16
CA VAL A 756 13.67 2.85 -2.84
C VAL A 756 14.33 3.07 -1.49
N VAL A 757 13.90 2.31 -0.50
CA VAL A 757 14.45 2.39 0.85
C VAL A 757 15.40 1.21 1.06
N VAL A 758 16.63 1.53 1.37
CA VAL A 758 17.65 0.54 1.75
C VAL A 758 18.07 0.85 3.18
N THR A 759 17.79 -0.06 4.09
CA THR A 759 18.16 0.07 5.51
C THR A 759 19.02 -1.09 5.94
N GLY A 760 20.06 -0.81 6.65
CA GLY A 760 20.97 -1.79 7.21
C GLY A 760 21.96 -1.13 8.15
N SER A 761 22.61 -1.91 8.99
CA SER A 761 23.71 -1.42 9.84
C SER A 761 24.90 -0.89 9.03
N LYS A 762 25.02 -1.34 7.79
CA LYS A 762 25.98 -0.85 6.79
C LYS A 762 25.40 -1.04 5.40
N VAL A 763 25.33 0.03 4.62
CA VAL A 763 24.97 0.01 3.20
C VAL A 763 26.21 0.40 2.42
N GLY A 764 26.72 -0.50 1.58
CA GLY A 764 27.83 -0.21 0.65
C GLY A 764 27.27 0.02 -0.75
N ILE A 765 27.63 1.11 -1.36
CA ILE A 765 27.34 1.43 -2.77
C ILE A 765 28.69 1.76 -3.40
N ASN A 766 29.08 0.97 -4.39
CA ASN A 766 30.34 1.19 -5.14
C ASN A 766 30.07 2.12 -6.33
#